data_b2c2171c967e254658a6b2d867e9bed3
#
_entry.id   b2c2171c967e254658a6b2d867e9bed3
#
_cell.length_a   1.000
_cell.length_b   1.000
_cell.length_c   1.000
_cell.angle_alpha   90.00
_cell.angle_beta   90.00
_cell.angle_gamma   90.00
#
_symmetry.space_group_name_H-M   'P 1'
#
loop_
_entity.id
_entity.type
_entity.pdbx_description
1 polymer ?
#
loop_
_entity_poly.entity_id
_entity_poly.type
_entity_poly.pdbx_seq_one_letter_code
_entity_poly.pdbx_strand_id
1 'polypeptide(L)'
;MPTIAMTPTATSTARWRRATTRAPIADARAARARADARAAGAARGSSGRATRARARGRGTARAVRSPSVDEDAREAGNGRETDASERARKRATSGTRAMARARETRARGGEMRGESEISRTRARRGRGRGATDKRVRVDFAVIGSGIAGLSYALDAAEVGEVAIVTKARAFEAATTYAQGGISAVVDALDSVDEHVRDTCVAGGFLCDENAVRVMVEDSKAAVETLVERGTRFTRDDADGRLHLAREGGHSRHRIVHADDMTGKEIERALLEAAKANPRITFYEYHFAMELLKTRDGERCAGALVVDEARGKTIAFVASSTVLACGGAGHLFPSTTNPVVSTGDGIAMATRAGVAVANMEFMQFHPTALYTGEGGAAKLNQNENAFLITEAVRGHGGRLYNAEGERFMARYDEREELAPRDVVARSIDSEMKRTRAPCVFLDITHVDGEEIRRNFPGVAAELDRRGLDMTKQRIPVVPAAHYMCGGVSTNENGETSLRGLFACGEVAYTGVHGANRLASNSLLEGIVFARRAVVSVANEIDALRAELPSLDVDDEDLRRWLDERCDDLTRGDVLRNFTAEHDSWERDTRREIQRTMWNAAGIVRTTAEMEVALLKLRELATACEERLSVTKGYTMQLAEVMNLLDAGELMLRCALMRKESRGLHYTLDYPEAVDDEKKPTFIADGATRPSLTRRPAPAPR
;
A
#
# COMPACT_ATOMS: atom_id res chain seq x y z
N MET A 1 25.40 -53.72 -28.50
CA MET A 1 26.64 -52.97 -28.53
C MET A 1 26.74 -52.20 -29.84
N PRO A 2 27.14 -50.91 -29.87
CA PRO A 2 27.85 -50.15 -28.85
C PRO A 2 27.08 -48.96 -28.30
N THR A 3 27.49 -48.60 -27.11
CA THR A 3 27.14 -47.46 -26.28
C THR A 3 27.65 -46.14 -26.89
N ILE A 4 26.81 -45.11 -27.02
CA ILE A 4 27.26 -43.74 -27.28
C ILE A 4 26.93 -42.91 -26.03
N ALA A 5 27.99 -42.38 -25.41
CA ALA A 5 27.95 -41.49 -24.29
C ALA A 5 27.45 -40.08 -24.72
N MET A 6 26.44 -39.55 -24.05
CA MET A 6 26.04 -38.16 -24.17
C MET A 6 26.67 -37.35 -23.04
N THR A 7 27.47 -36.38 -23.40
CA THR A 7 27.96 -35.29 -22.53
C THR A 7 26.84 -34.28 -22.22
N PRO A 8 26.73 -33.81 -20.99
CA PRO A 8 25.74 -32.78 -20.66
C PRO A 8 26.26 -31.38 -21.03
N THR A 9 25.45 -30.62 -21.76
CA THR A 9 25.63 -29.21 -22.02
C THR A 9 25.36 -28.38 -20.77
N ALA A 10 26.27 -27.49 -20.46
CA ALA A 10 26.24 -26.60 -19.32
C ALA A 10 25.14 -25.55 -19.47
N THR A 11 24.21 -25.50 -18.53
CA THR A 11 23.28 -24.38 -18.32
C THR A 11 23.98 -23.28 -17.54
N SER A 12 24.06 -22.09 -18.13
CA SER A 12 24.58 -20.86 -17.55
C SER A 12 23.64 -20.33 -16.49
N THR A 13 23.95 -20.54 -15.21
CA THR A 13 23.30 -19.82 -14.10
C THR A 13 24.10 -18.56 -13.79
N ALA A 14 23.52 -17.40 -14.04
CA ALA A 14 24.07 -16.12 -13.63
C ALA A 14 24.14 -16.03 -12.09
N ARG A 15 25.35 -16.13 -11.54
CA ARG A 15 25.64 -15.91 -10.13
C ARG A 15 25.74 -14.43 -9.84
N TRP A 16 24.86 -13.92 -8.99
CA TRP A 16 25.06 -12.66 -8.29
C TRP A 16 26.29 -12.73 -7.40
N ARG A 17 27.34 -11.98 -7.71
CA ARG A 17 28.55 -11.89 -6.90
C ARG A 17 28.25 -10.97 -5.71
N ARG A 18 28.20 -11.56 -4.50
CA ARG A 18 28.39 -10.84 -3.25
C ARG A 18 29.87 -10.42 -3.16
N ALA A 19 30.12 -9.13 -3.10
CA ALA A 19 31.42 -8.62 -2.66
C ALA A 19 31.47 -8.72 -1.13
N THR A 20 32.13 -9.76 -0.62
CA THR A 20 32.47 -9.86 0.80
C THR A 20 33.92 -9.38 0.98
N THR A 21 34.09 -8.16 1.47
CA THR A 21 35.35 -7.74 2.06
C THR A 21 35.43 -8.30 3.48
N ARG A 22 36.25 -9.33 3.69
CA ARG A 22 36.63 -9.82 5.03
C ARG A 22 37.63 -8.83 5.64
N ALA A 23 37.27 -8.24 6.76
CA ALA A 23 38.22 -7.66 7.72
C ALA A 23 38.58 -8.73 8.79
N PRO A 24 39.80 -8.72 9.35
CA PRO A 24 40.28 -9.85 10.16
C PRO A 24 39.68 -9.89 11.56
N ILE A 25 39.27 -11.10 11.97
CA ILE A 25 38.76 -11.44 13.30
C ILE A 25 39.98 -11.51 14.25
N ALA A 26 40.32 -10.41 14.92
CA ALA A 26 41.33 -10.45 16.00
C ALA A 26 40.97 -9.60 17.23
N ASP A 27 39.97 -8.68 17.22
CA ASP A 27 39.75 -7.75 18.33
C ASP A 27 38.43 -7.93 19.11
N ALA A 28 37.60 -8.89 18.77
CA ALA A 28 36.33 -9.11 19.47
C ALA A 28 36.47 -9.88 20.81
N ARG A 29 37.59 -10.54 21.07
CA ARG A 29 37.84 -11.25 22.36
C ARG A 29 38.35 -10.37 23.49
N ALA A 30 38.97 -9.23 23.18
CA ALA A 30 39.49 -8.32 24.19
C ALA A 30 38.42 -7.36 24.78
N ALA A 31 37.30 -7.15 24.07
CA ALA A 31 36.18 -6.30 24.54
C ALA A 31 35.23 -7.03 25.50
N ARG A 32 35.06 -8.34 25.37
CA ARG A 32 34.20 -9.13 26.28
C ARG A 32 34.84 -9.34 27.66
N ALA A 33 36.16 -9.47 27.77
CA ALA A 33 36.86 -9.63 29.06
C ALA A 33 36.88 -8.37 29.93
N ARG A 34 36.52 -7.18 29.39
CA ARG A 34 36.44 -5.92 30.16
C ARG A 34 35.03 -5.56 30.62
N ALA A 35 33.99 -6.18 30.06
CA ALA A 35 32.61 -6.00 30.52
C ALA A 35 32.28 -6.86 31.74
N ASP A 36 32.80 -8.10 31.80
CA ASP A 36 32.54 -9.02 32.90
C ASP A 36 33.28 -8.67 34.20
N ALA A 37 34.36 -7.85 34.14
CA ALA A 37 35.07 -7.36 35.33
C ALA A 37 34.43 -6.15 36.02
N ARG A 38 33.41 -5.49 35.38
CA ARG A 38 32.68 -4.36 36.02
C ARG A 38 31.38 -4.78 36.69
N ALA A 39 30.83 -5.96 36.38
CA ALA A 39 29.63 -6.48 37.01
C ALA A 39 29.84 -7.20 38.34
N ALA A 40 31.09 -7.58 38.70
CA ALA A 40 31.39 -8.33 39.91
C ALA A 40 31.77 -7.45 41.12
N GLY A 41 31.79 -6.12 41.01
CA GLY A 41 32.26 -5.17 42.04
C GLY A 41 31.15 -4.48 42.87
N ALA A 42 29.87 -4.69 42.60
CA ALA A 42 28.78 -3.91 43.23
C ALA A 42 27.81 -4.71 44.11
N ALA A 43 28.27 -5.80 44.71
CA ALA A 43 27.42 -6.59 45.61
C ALA A 43 28.17 -6.98 46.88
N ARG A 44 28.43 -6.03 47.79
CA ARG A 44 28.65 -6.30 49.23
C ARG A 44 28.51 -5.03 50.08
N GLY A 45 27.56 -5.07 51.03
CA GLY A 45 27.43 -4.20 52.22
C GLY A 45 26.32 -3.15 52.05
N SER A 46 25.38 -2.99 52.93
CA SER A 46 25.18 -3.47 54.30
C SER A 46 23.71 -3.21 54.73
N SER A 47 23.21 -4.07 55.57
CA SER A 47 21.96 -3.98 56.32
C SER A 47 21.95 -2.83 57.33
N GLY A 48 20.78 -2.18 57.59
CA GLY A 48 20.63 -1.28 58.74
C GLY A 48 19.25 -0.55 58.78
N ARG A 49 18.31 -1.15 59.52
CA ARG A 49 17.20 -0.61 60.35
C ARG A 49 16.72 0.86 60.19
N ALA A 50 15.42 0.89 59.98
CA ALA A 50 14.33 1.75 60.47
C ALA A 50 14.62 2.91 61.43
N THR A 51 13.96 4.07 61.17
CA THR A 51 13.01 4.68 62.14
C THR A 51 12.22 5.85 61.50
N ARG A 52 10.99 5.99 61.96
CA ARG A 52 9.99 7.05 61.63
C ARG A 52 10.46 8.42 62.15
N ALA A 53 10.09 9.48 61.44
CA ALA A 53 9.52 10.71 62.07
C ALA A 53 8.79 11.61 61.05
N ARG A 54 7.61 12.04 61.43
CA ARG A 54 6.81 13.12 60.86
C ARG A 54 7.43 14.48 61.19
N ALA A 55 7.37 15.49 60.29
CA ALA A 55 6.94 16.83 60.72
C ALA A 55 6.60 17.73 59.50
N ARG A 56 5.60 18.55 59.73
CA ARG A 56 5.02 19.58 58.87
C ARG A 56 5.92 20.82 58.75
N GLY A 57 5.78 21.58 57.66
CA GLY A 57 6.28 22.96 57.61
C GLY A 57 5.94 23.69 56.31
N ARG A 58 5.03 24.66 56.42
CA ARG A 58 4.63 25.64 55.41
C ARG A 58 5.77 26.67 55.17
N GLY A 59 5.80 27.28 53.99
CA GLY A 59 6.41 28.63 53.87
C GLY A 59 6.86 29.05 52.48
N THR A 60 5.99 29.80 51.78
CA THR A 60 6.20 31.09 51.08
C THR A 60 7.22 31.23 49.95
N ALA A 61 6.71 31.81 48.90
CA ALA A 61 7.31 32.33 47.69
C ALA A 61 8.44 33.37 47.91
N ARG A 62 9.42 33.38 47.01
CA ARG A 62 10.06 34.64 46.56
C ARG A 62 10.74 34.46 45.20
N ALA A 63 10.36 35.34 44.28
CA ALA A 63 11.00 35.57 42.99
C ALA A 63 12.37 36.25 43.15
N VAL A 64 13.39 35.86 42.38
CA VAL A 64 14.57 36.70 42.12
C VAL A 64 14.97 36.54 40.64
N ARG A 65 15.27 37.70 40.07
CA ARG A 65 15.63 38.07 38.70
C ARG A 65 16.96 37.46 38.22
N SER A 66 17.03 37.43 36.89
CA SER A 66 18.25 37.26 36.07
C SER A 66 19.33 38.29 36.36
N PRO A 67 20.58 38.00 35.96
CA PRO A 67 21.29 38.98 35.14
C PRO A 67 21.84 38.42 33.83
N SER A 68 21.90 39.33 32.88
CA SER A 68 22.57 39.36 31.60
C SER A 68 24.10 39.48 31.72
N VAL A 69 24.79 39.31 30.59
CA VAL A 69 26.20 39.64 30.24
C VAL A 69 26.98 38.38 29.86
N ASP A 70 27.78 38.22 28.79
CA ASP A 70 28.20 39.03 27.67
C ASP A 70 28.78 38.14 26.58
N GLU A 71 28.97 38.72 25.40
CA GLU A 71 29.66 38.19 24.23
C GLU A 71 31.12 37.74 24.52
N ASP A 72 31.53 36.71 23.79
CA ASP A 72 32.80 36.50 23.09
C ASP A 72 33.30 35.04 23.20
N ALA A 73 33.22 34.30 22.09
CA ALA A 73 34.30 33.45 21.60
C ALA A 73 33.91 32.87 20.23
N ARG A 74 34.48 33.45 19.20
CA ARG A 74 34.55 32.90 17.85
C ARG A 74 35.60 31.77 17.79
N GLU A 75 35.31 30.87 16.79
CA GLU A 75 36.24 29.97 16.10
C GLU A 75 36.47 28.58 16.70
N ALA A 76 35.89 27.62 16.07
CA ALA A 76 36.44 26.40 15.46
C ALA A 76 35.40 25.27 15.38
N GLY A 77 34.95 24.90 14.18
CA GLY A 77 34.08 23.72 14.00
C GLY A 77 33.33 23.65 12.70
N ASN A 78 33.91 24.14 11.61
CA ASN A 78 33.29 23.97 10.29
C ASN A 78 34.07 22.89 9.53
N GLY A 79 33.47 21.75 9.26
CA GLY A 79 34.09 20.78 8.38
C GLY A 79 33.60 19.34 8.36
N ARG A 80 32.29 19.06 8.52
CA ARG A 80 31.74 17.70 8.18
C ARG A 80 30.29 17.63 7.74
N GLU A 81 29.55 18.74 7.67
CA GLU A 81 28.12 18.71 7.25
C GLU A 81 27.87 18.92 5.74
N THR A 82 28.90 19.16 4.95
CA THR A 82 28.70 19.59 3.54
C THR A 82 28.57 18.44 2.52
N ASP A 83 28.97 17.21 2.85
CA ASP A 83 29.06 16.13 1.83
C ASP A 83 27.74 15.39 1.61
N ALA A 84 26.91 15.19 2.63
CA ALA A 84 25.62 14.50 2.49
C ALA A 84 24.57 15.40 1.82
N SER A 85 24.49 16.69 2.19
CA SER A 85 23.56 17.64 1.60
C SER A 85 23.93 17.97 0.13
N GLU A 86 25.22 17.93 -0.20
CA GLU A 86 25.69 18.13 -1.56
C GLU A 86 25.43 16.91 -2.46
N ARG A 87 25.49 15.70 -1.93
CA ARG A 87 25.08 14.47 -2.64
C ARG A 87 23.56 14.40 -2.86
N ALA A 88 22.75 14.81 -1.90
CA ALA A 88 21.29 14.90 -2.05
C ALA A 88 20.90 15.96 -3.09
N ARG A 89 21.54 17.15 -3.05
CA ARG A 89 21.35 18.19 -4.06
C ARG A 89 21.83 17.77 -5.46
N LYS A 90 22.94 17.03 -5.58
CA LYS A 90 23.41 16.49 -6.87
C LYS A 90 22.49 15.42 -7.43
N ARG A 91 21.83 14.60 -6.61
CA ARG A 91 20.85 13.60 -7.06
C ARG A 91 19.53 14.26 -7.49
N ALA A 92 18.99 15.22 -6.73
CA ALA A 92 17.79 15.97 -7.08
C ALA A 92 17.99 16.78 -8.37
N THR A 93 19.16 17.42 -8.54
CA THR A 93 19.50 18.17 -9.77
C THR A 93 19.76 17.26 -10.96
N SER A 94 20.15 15.97 -10.78
CA SER A 94 20.30 15.03 -11.91
C SER A 94 18.94 14.57 -12.42
N GLY A 95 17.97 14.31 -11.57
CA GLY A 95 16.59 13.96 -11.95
C GLY A 95 15.91 15.11 -12.72
N THR A 96 16.03 16.33 -12.22
CA THR A 96 15.51 17.53 -12.87
C THR A 96 16.22 17.83 -14.20
N ARG A 97 17.53 17.54 -14.29
CA ARG A 97 18.29 17.66 -15.54
C ARG A 97 17.96 16.58 -16.57
N ALA A 98 17.59 15.36 -16.14
CA ALA A 98 17.11 14.31 -17.06
C ALA A 98 15.77 14.71 -17.69
N MET A 99 14.84 15.23 -16.89
CA MET A 99 13.56 15.77 -17.39
C MET A 99 13.75 17.01 -18.27
N ALA A 100 14.69 17.89 -17.91
CA ALA A 100 15.01 19.07 -18.72
C ALA A 100 15.69 18.70 -20.05
N ARG A 101 16.57 17.69 -20.10
CA ARG A 101 17.16 17.20 -21.36
C ARG A 101 16.14 16.54 -22.28
N ALA A 102 15.16 15.81 -21.72
CA ALA A 102 14.04 15.27 -22.50
C ALA A 102 13.16 16.38 -23.10
N ARG A 103 13.04 17.54 -22.42
CA ARG A 103 12.38 18.74 -22.95
C ARG A 103 13.20 19.42 -24.07
N GLU A 104 14.51 19.54 -23.89
CA GLU A 104 15.40 20.21 -24.91
C GLU A 104 15.54 19.40 -26.17
N THR A 105 15.65 18.06 -26.12
CA THR A 105 15.72 17.21 -27.32
C THR A 105 14.43 17.27 -28.13
N ARG A 106 13.30 17.48 -27.50
CA ARG A 106 11.99 17.60 -28.16
C ARG A 106 11.76 18.99 -28.75
N ALA A 107 12.28 20.06 -28.12
CA ALA A 107 12.22 21.43 -28.66
C ALA A 107 13.02 21.63 -29.95
N ARG A 108 14.12 20.88 -30.10
CA ARG A 108 14.97 20.93 -31.34
C ARG A 108 14.47 20.07 -32.49
N GLY A 109 13.57 19.09 -32.22
CA GLY A 109 12.95 18.21 -33.23
C GLY A 109 11.61 18.69 -33.77
N GLY A 110 11.01 19.74 -33.17
CA GLY A 110 9.63 20.17 -33.44
C GLY A 110 9.45 21.29 -34.47
N GLU A 111 10.53 21.89 -34.99
CA GLU A 111 10.40 23.07 -35.85
C GLU A 111 10.33 22.80 -37.37
N MET A 112 10.23 21.59 -37.82
CA MET A 112 9.94 21.31 -39.23
C MET A 112 9.02 20.07 -39.39
N ARG A 113 7.74 20.29 -39.38
CA ARG A 113 6.70 19.77 -40.27
C ARG A 113 5.30 19.90 -39.69
N GLY A 114 4.53 20.78 -40.23
CA GLY A 114 3.22 20.51 -40.80
C GLY A 114 2.02 20.61 -39.89
N GLU A 115 1.41 21.79 -39.77
CA GLU A 115 0.04 22.03 -39.30
C GLU A 115 -1.07 21.32 -40.09
N SER A 116 -0.79 20.31 -40.92
CA SER A 116 -1.80 19.76 -41.84
C SER A 116 -2.27 18.33 -41.57
N GLU A 117 -1.70 17.60 -40.59
CA GLU A 117 -2.08 16.20 -40.36
C GLU A 117 -3.00 15.94 -39.14
N ILE A 118 -2.97 16.81 -38.16
CA ILE A 118 -3.81 16.67 -36.95
C ILE A 118 -5.30 16.99 -37.23
N SER A 119 -5.58 17.76 -38.28
CA SER A 119 -6.95 18.10 -38.68
C SER A 119 -7.64 17.01 -39.52
N ARG A 120 -6.92 16.03 -40.05
CA ARG A 120 -7.51 15.00 -40.94
C ARG A 120 -7.95 13.70 -40.27
N THR A 121 -7.52 13.44 -39.06
CA THR A 121 -7.94 12.24 -38.30
C THR A 121 -9.31 12.39 -37.61
N ARG A 122 -9.83 13.62 -37.48
CA ARG A 122 -11.19 13.86 -36.91
C ARG A 122 -12.35 13.76 -37.90
N ALA A 123 -12.11 13.65 -39.19
CA ALA A 123 -13.15 13.73 -40.24
C ALA A 123 -13.43 12.45 -41.03
N ARG A 124 -12.89 11.27 -40.64
CA ARG A 124 -13.28 9.99 -41.23
C ARG A 124 -14.15 9.14 -40.32
N ARG A 125 -15.32 9.67 -39.91
CA ARG A 125 -16.48 8.86 -39.54
C ARG A 125 -17.27 8.54 -40.80
N GLY A 126 -16.77 7.61 -41.62
CA GLY A 126 -17.43 7.03 -42.76
C GLY A 126 -17.87 5.60 -42.47
N ARG A 127 -19.14 5.36 -42.55
CA ARG A 127 -19.89 4.11 -42.47
C ARG A 127 -19.11 2.91 -43.04
N GLY A 128 -18.56 2.08 -42.16
CA GLY A 128 -18.13 0.72 -42.43
C GLY A 128 -18.43 -0.09 -41.17
N ARG A 129 -19.16 -1.17 -41.25
CA ARG A 129 -19.24 -2.21 -40.25
C ARG A 129 -17.83 -2.83 -40.11
N GLY A 130 -16.93 -2.12 -39.41
CA GLY A 130 -15.58 -2.57 -39.10
C GLY A 130 -15.55 -3.11 -37.69
N ALA A 131 -14.90 -4.24 -37.52
CA ALA A 131 -14.50 -4.76 -36.20
C ALA A 131 -13.93 -3.62 -35.37
N THR A 132 -14.51 -3.36 -34.19
CA THR A 132 -13.94 -2.43 -33.20
C THR A 132 -12.53 -2.90 -32.90
N ASP A 133 -11.56 -1.99 -33.04
CA ASP A 133 -10.16 -2.26 -32.75
C ASP A 133 -10.06 -2.77 -31.30
N LYS A 134 -9.64 -4.01 -31.12
CA LYS A 134 -9.53 -4.68 -29.82
C LYS A 134 -8.25 -4.25 -29.07
N ARG A 135 -7.56 -3.19 -29.53
CA ARG A 135 -6.22 -2.79 -29.07
C ARG A 135 -6.14 -1.31 -28.76
N VAL A 136 -5.48 -0.99 -27.66
CA VAL A 136 -5.08 0.38 -27.28
C VAL A 136 -3.56 0.39 -27.13
N ARG A 137 -2.88 1.25 -27.88
CA ARG A 137 -1.42 1.44 -27.77
C ARG A 137 -1.13 2.74 -27.06
N VAL A 138 -0.29 2.68 -26.02
CA VAL A 138 0.15 3.82 -25.22
C VAL A 138 1.62 3.66 -24.79
N ASP A 139 2.24 4.72 -24.35
CA ASP A 139 3.57 4.62 -23.73
C ASP A 139 3.46 4.01 -22.32
N PHE A 140 2.44 4.42 -21.56
CA PHE A 140 2.25 4.03 -20.16
C PHE A 140 0.83 3.51 -19.92
N ALA A 141 0.73 2.29 -19.38
CA ALA A 141 -0.51 1.74 -18.84
C ALA A 141 -0.47 1.82 -17.31
N VAL A 142 -1.38 2.58 -16.71
CA VAL A 142 -1.51 2.77 -15.26
C VAL A 142 -2.74 2.02 -14.77
N ILE A 143 -2.53 0.99 -13.94
CA ILE A 143 -3.64 0.19 -13.39
C ILE A 143 -3.96 0.70 -11.99
N GLY A 144 -5.05 1.46 -11.88
CA GLY A 144 -5.49 2.11 -10.65
C GLY A 144 -5.39 3.64 -10.69
N SER A 145 -6.32 4.31 -10.01
CA SER A 145 -6.51 5.76 -10.05
C SER A 145 -6.40 6.46 -8.70
N GLY A 146 -5.84 5.80 -7.67
CA GLY A 146 -5.51 6.44 -6.39
C GLY A 146 -4.27 7.34 -6.49
N ILE A 147 -3.82 7.90 -5.35
CA ILE A 147 -2.68 8.83 -5.27
C ILE A 147 -1.44 8.35 -6.03
N ALA A 148 -1.09 7.07 -5.94
CA ALA A 148 0.08 6.50 -6.61
C ALA A 148 -0.11 6.52 -8.13
N GLY A 149 -1.24 6.02 -8.64
CA GLY A 149 -1.54 5.98 -10.08
C GLY A 149 -1.67 7.35 -10.70
N LEU A 150 -2.37 8.28 -10.05
CA LEU A 150 -2.54 9.65 -10.53
C LEU A 150 -1.21 10.42 -10.51
N SER A 151 -0.39 10.25 -9.45
CA SER A 151 0.93 10.89 -9.38
C SER A 151 1.86 10.37 -10.47
N TYR A 152 1.89 9.04 -10.68
CA TYR A 152 2.63 8.43 -11.78
C TYR A 152 2.16 8.97 -13.14
N ALA A 153 0.85 8.97 -13.39
CA ALA A 153 0.27 9.38 -14.66
C ALA A 153 0.58 10.83 -15.00
N LEU A 154 0.51 11.74 -14.02
CA LEU A 154 0.81 13.16 -14.22
C LEU A 154 2.29 13.40 -14.58
N ASP A 155 3.23 12.70 -13.92
CA ASP A 155 4.64 12.80 -14.23
C ASP A 155 4.98 12.10 -15.57
N ALA A 156 4.41 10.91 -15.82
CA ALA A 156 4.63 10.15 -17.06
C ALA A 156 4.09 10.86 -18.31
N ALA A 157 3.02 11.65 -18.16
CA ALA A 157 2.46 12.45 -19.24
C ALA A 157 3.44 13.52 -19.79
N GLU A 158 4.49 13.86 -19.04
CA GLU A 158 5.56 14.74 -19.54
C GLU A 158 6.39 14.06 -20.66
N VAL A 159 6.45 12.73 -20.66
CA VAL A 159 7.30 11.96 -21.59
C VAL A 159 6.54 11.07 -22.57
N GLY A 160 5.23 10.83 -22.39
CA GLY A 160 4.45 9.99 -23.32
C GLY A 160 2.94 10.04 -23.08
N GLU A 161 2.23 9.22 -23.85
CA GLU A 161 0.78 9.01 -23.74
C GLU A 161 0.47 8.02 -22.63
N VAL A 162 -0.51 8.34 -21.81
CA VAL A 162 -0.88 7.57 -20.61
C VAL A 162 -2.33 7.10 -20.70
N ALA A 163 -2.55 5.81 -20.45
CA ALA A 163 -3.87 5.25 -20.18
C ALA A 163 -4.01 4.90 -18.71
N ILE A 164 -4.97 5.51 -18.00
CA ILE A 164 -5.37 5.11 -16.65
C ILE A 164 -6.54 4.15 -16.78
N VAL A 165 -6.34 2.91 -16.32
CA VAL A 165 -7.34 1.83 -16.32
C VAL A 165 -7.85 1.63 -14.89
N THR A 166 -9.15 1.78 -14.68
CA THR A 166 -9.78 1.58 -13.38
C THR A 166 -11.12 0.86 -13.50
N LYS A 167 -11.36 -0.13 -12.64
CA LYS A 167 -12.54 -0.99 -12.70
C LYS A 167 -13.83 -0.33 -12.18
N ALA A 168 -13.73 0.86 -11.60
CA ALA A 168 -14.87 1.68 -11.20
C ALA A 168 -14.68 3.11 -11.69
N ARG A 169 -15.40 4.07 -11.12
CA ARG A 169 -15.12 5.50 -11.34
C ARG A 169 -13.73 5.85 -10.80
N ALA A 170 -13.06 6.80 -11.43
CA ALA A 170 -11.69 7.15 -11.10
C ALA A 170 -11.50 7.62 -9.65
N PHE A 171 -12.50 8.22 -9.02
CA PHE A 171 -12.43 8.63 -7.62
C PHE A 171 -12.64 7.48 -6.62
N GLU A 172 -13.06 6.29 -7.06
CA GLU A 172 -13.29 5.13 -6.18
C GLU A 172 -11.96 4.44 -5.86
N ALA A 173 -11.21 5.07 -4.96
CA ALA A 173 -9.90 4.62 -4.52
C ALA A 173 -9.79 4.74 -2.99
N ALA A 174 -8.89 3.94 -2.37
CA ALA A 174 -8.63 4.04 -0.93
C ALA A 174 -8.17 5.46 -0.51
N THR A 175 -7.51 6.18 -1.41
CA THR A 175 -7.12 7.59 -1.22
C THR A 175 -8.32 8.47 -0.86
N THR A 176 -9.43 8.34 -1.55
CA THR A 176 -10.65 9.16 -1.30
C THR A 176 -11.18 9.04 0.13
N TYR A 177 -10.98 7.87 0.75
CA TYR A 177 -11.48 7.57 2.10
C TYR A 177 -10.43 7.78 3.20
N ALA A 178 -9.21 8.19 2.86
CA ALA A 178 -8.15 8.46 3.83
C ALA A 178 -8.48 9.74 4.62
N GLN A 179 -8.70 9.59 5.93
CA GLN A 179 -9.10 10.67 6.84
C GLN A 179 -7.93 11.42 7.45
N GLY A 180 -6.85 10.70 7.84
CA GLY A 180 -5.68 11.25 8.51
C GLY A 180 -4.95 12.30 7.68
N GLY A 181 -3.70 12.06 7.35
CA GLY A 181 -2.90 13.01 6.56
C GLY A 181 -1.77 12.34 5.80
N ILE A 182 -0.82 13.15 5.38
CA ILE A 182 0.44 12.73 4.80
C ILE A 182 1.58 13.17 5.73
N SER A 183 2.41 12.22 6.15
CA SER A 183 3.55 12.52 7.01
C SER A 183 4.69 13.15 6.22
N ALA A 184 5.21 14.29 6.66
CA ALA A 184 6.33 14.94 5.99
C ALA A 184 7.17 15.79 6.95
N VAL A 185 8.48 15.80 6.74
CA VAL A 185 9.42 16.64 7.49
C VAL A 185 9.43 18.03 6.87
N VAL A 186 8.50 18.89 7.30
CA VAL A 186 8.33 20.27 6.81
C VAL A 186 8.66 21.32 7.87
N ASP A 187 8.61 20.95 9.16
CA ASP A 187 8.94 21.84 10.29
C ASP A 187 10.42 21.76 10.62
N ALA A 188 11.02 22.89 11.03
CA ALA A 188 12.41 22.97 11.44
C ALA A 188 12.74 22.23 12.75
N LEU A 189 11.73 21.93 13.58
CA LEU A 189 11.87 21.18 14.82
C LEU A 189 11.80 19.66 14.61
N ASP A 190 11.52 19.19 13.40
CA ASP A 190 11.50 17.78 13.00
C ASP A 190 12.74 17.43 12.16
N SER A 191 13.06 16.15 12.08
CA SER A 191 14.20 15.67 11.28
C SER A 191 13.88 14.38 10.53
N VAL A 192 14.60 14.15 9.44
CA VAL A 192 14.56 12.90 8.67
C VAL A 192 14.84 11.70 9.59
N ASP A 193 15.86 11.80 10.45
CA ASP A 193 16.25 10.69 11.33
C ASP A 193 15.20 10.36 12.38
N GLU A 194 14.46 11.35 12.92
CA GLU A 194 13.34 11.09 13.83
C GLU A 194 12.18 10.40 13.12
N HIS A 195 11.83 10.82 11.90
CA HIS A 195 10.76 10.17 11.13
C HIS A 195 11.16 8.76 10.68
N VAL A 196 12.40 8.55 10.24
CA VAL A 196 12.94 7.21 9.93
C VAL A 196 12.86 6.31 11.15
N ARG A 197 13.31 6.78 12.31
CA ARG A 197 13.25 6.02 13.55
C ARG A 197 11.81 5.65 13.94
N ASP A 198 10.88 6.61 13.94
CA ASP A 198 9.47 6.36 14.25
C ASP A 198 8.87 5.30 13.32
N THR A 199 9.20 5.37 12.03
CA THR A 199 8.76 4.39 11.02
C THR A 199 9.32 3.00 11.32
N CYS A 200 10.63 2.89 11.59
CA CYS A 200 11.27 1.60 11.90
C CYS A 200 10.76 0.99 13.21
N VAL A 201 10.51 1.82 14.25
CA VAL A 201 9.91 1.36 15.52
C VAL A 201 8.50 0.83 15.28
N ALA A 202 7.65 1.57 14.56
CA ALA A 202 6.29 1.13 14.22
C ALA A 202 6.31 -0.17 13.40
N GLY A 203 7.24 -0.29 12.45
CA GLY A 203 7.42 -1.46 11.59
C GLY A 203 8.10 -2.66 12.28
N GLY A 204 8.27 -2.64 13.63
CA GLY A 204 8.88 -3.73 14.39
C GLY A 204 10.32 -4.02 13.96
N PHE A 205 11.03 -2.99 13.48
CA PHE A 205 12.39 -3.05 12.93
C PHE A 205 12.57 -4.06 11.77
N LEU A 206 11.49 -4.38 11.08
CA LEU A 206 11.49 -5.21 9.87
C LEU A 206 11.54 -4.37 8.58
N CYS A 207 11.53 -3.06 8.71
CA CYS A 207 11.64 -2.14 7.59
C CYS A 207 13.00 -2.26 6.88
N ASP A 208 13.02 -1.99 5.58
CA ASP A 208 14.24 -1.60 4.88
C ASP A 208 14.53 -0.12 5.19
N GLU A 209 15.53 0.14 6.03
CA GLU A 209 15.85 1.49 6.48
C GLU A 209 16.24 2.42 5.31
N ASN A 210 16.84 1.87 4.23
CA ASN A 210 17.16 2.67 3.05
C ASN A 210 15.88 3.11 2.32
N ALA A 211 14.91 2.21 2.15
CA ALA A 211 13.62 2.55 1.55
C ALA A 211 12.86 3.58 2.39
N VAL A 212 12.87 3.42 3.72
CA VAL A 212 12.28 4.41 4.65
C VAL A 212 12.96 5.77 4.49
N ARG A 213 14.29 5.81 4.49
CA ARG A 213 15.07 7.06 4.36
C ARG A 213 14.78 7.76 3.04
N VAL A 214 14.76 7.03 1.93
CA VAL A 214 14.37 7.54 0.61
C VAL A 214 12.99 8.17 0.64
N MET A 215 12.00 7.50 1.23
CA MET A 215 10.65 8.04 1.35
C MET A 215 10.60 9.33 2.17
N VAL A 216 11.30 9.35 3.30
CA VAL A 216 11.28 10.49 4.24
C VAL A 216 12.05 11.70 3.69
N GLU A 217 13.21 11.49 3.05
CA GLU A 217 13.99 12.56 2.42
C GLU A 217 13.22 13.27 1.31
N ASP A 218 12.41 12.54 0.54
CA ASP A 218 11.58 13.09 -0.53
C ASP A 218 10.22 13.66 -0.03
N SER A 219 9.90 13.57 1.26
CA SER A 219 8.58 13.89 1.84
C SER A 219 8.17 15.34 1.62
N LYS A 220 9.08 16.29 1.84
CA LYS A 220 8.82 17.73 1.64
C LYS A 220 8.49 18.05 0.18
N ALA A 221 9.28 17.53 -0.76
CA ALA A 221 9.06 17.72 -2.19
C ALA A 221 7.75 17.05 -2.66
N ALA A 222 7.35 15.95 -2.02
CA ALA A 222 6.07 15.30 -2.29
C ALA A 222 4.88 16.20 -1.91
N VAL A 223 4.92 16.81 -0.72
CA VAL A 223 3.87 17.75 -0.27
C VAL A 223 3.84 19.02 -1.15
N GLU A 224 5.00 19.59 -1.48
CA GLU A 224 5.11 20.74 -2.39
C GLU A 224 4.48 20.43 -3.75
N THR A 225 4.74 19.24 -4.31
CA THR A 225 4.13 18.80 -5.57
C THR A 225 2.61 18.68 -5.49
N LEU A 226 2.06 18.19 -4.38
CA LEU A 226 0.60 18.13 -4.18
C LEU A 226 -0.02 19.53 -4.15
N VAL A 227 0.64 20.48 -3.48
CA VAL A 227 0.20 21.89 -3.46
C VAL A 227 0.25 22.50 -4.88
N GLU A 228 1.33 22.29 -5.63
CA GLU A 228 1.46 22.73 -7.02
C GLU A 228 0.37 22.17 -7.93
N ARG A 229 -0.09 20.93 -7.65
CA ARG A 229 -1.19 20.27 -8.35
C ARG A 229 -2.58 20.65 -7.86
N GLY A 230 -2.67 21.61 -6.91
CA GLY A 230 -3.91 22.22 -6.47
C GLY A 230 -4.54 21.60 -5.22
N THR A 231 -3.80 20.80 -4.45
CA THR A 231 -4.24 20.32 -3.13
C THR A 231 -4.23 21.45 -2.12
N ARG A 232 -5.33 21.62 -1.38
CA ARG A 232 -5.54 22.67 -0.38
C ARG A 232 -5.43 22.04 1.00
N PHE A 233 -4.25 22.10 1.59
CA PHE A 233 -4.04 21.68 2.97
C PHE A 233 -4.46 22.75 3.97
N THR A 234 -4.87 22.32 5.16
CA THR A 234 -5.19 23.21 6.30
C THR A 234 -3.96 24.03 6.68
N ARG A 235 -4.17 25.30 6.94
CA ARG A 235 -3.13 26.26 7.31
C ARG A 235 -3.48 26.96 8.61
N ASP A 236 -2.49 27.38 9.36
CA ASP A 236 -2.65 28.19 10.55
C ASP A 236 -3.11 29.60 10.16
N ASP A 237 -4.16 30.10 10.82
CA ASP A 237 -4.72 31.44 10.58
C ASP A 237 -3.71 32.57 10.91
N ALA A 238 -2.80 32.30 11.82
CA ALA A 238 -1.86 33.30 12.34
C ALA A 238 -0.74 33.68 11.35
N ASP A 239 -0.19 32.69 10.63
CA ASP A 239 0.99 32.89 9.79
C ASP A 239 0.89 32.24 8.39
N GLY A 240 -0.21 31.55 8.09
CA GLY A 240 -0.45 30.87 6.81
C GLY A 240 0.39 29.64 6.56
N ARG A 241 1.15 29.16 7.53
CA ARG A 241 1.92 27.91 7.44
C ARG A 241 0.99 26.71 7.41
N LEU A 242 1.52 25.56 6.96
CA LEU A 242 0.80 24.29 7.04
C LEU A 242 0.53 23.95 8.52
N HIS A 243 -0.72 23.72 8.87
CA HIS A 243 -1.06 23.17 10.17
C HIS A 243 -0.63 21.72 10.23
N LEU A 244 0.06 21.33 11.33
CA LEU A 244 0.63 19.99 11.49
C LEU A 244 -0.04 19.26 12.65
N ALA A 245 -0.67 18.13 12.35
CA ALA A 245 -1.20 17.22 13.36
C ALA A 245 -0.15 16.18 13.79
N ARG A 246 -0.45 15.44 14.87
CA ARG A 246 0.31 14.30 15.35
C ARG A 246 -0.61 13.09 15.52
N GLU A 247 -0.19 11.95 15.00
CA GLU A 247 -0.88 10.67 15.17
C GLU A 247 -0.05 9.70 16.03
N GLY A 248 -0.65 8.61 16.45
CA GLY A 248 0.00 7.57 17.26
C GLY A 248 1.28 7.04 16.60
N GLY A 249 2.33 6.84 17.39
CA GLY A 249 3.63 6.38 16.93
C GLY A 249 4.56 7.48 16.41
N HIS A 250 4.08 8.70 16.16
CA HIS A 250 4.91 9.83 15.77
C HIS A 250 5.49 10.57 16.99
N SER A 251 6.78 10.84 16.98
CA SER A 251 7.45 11.65 18.02
C SER A 251 7.22 13.15 17.82
N ARG A 252 6.87 13.61 16.60
CA ARG A 252 6.69 15.00 16.22
C ARG A 252 5.35 15.27 15.56
N HIS A 253 4.93 16.54 15.53
CA HIS A 253 3.85 17.03 14.68
C HIS A 253 4.38 17.13 13.25
N ARG A 254 4.01 16.20 12.38
CA ARG A 254 4.47 16.16 10.98
C ARG A 254 3.38 15.77 9.98
N ILE A 255 2.15 15.63 10.45
CA ILE A 255 1.04 15.20 9.60
C ILE A 255 0.42 16.42 8.95
N VAL A 256 0.68 16.60 7.66
CA VAL A 256 0.01 17.60 6.81
C VAL A 256 -1.36 17.07 6.45
N HIS A 257 -2.42 17.86 6.63
CA HIS A 257 -3.78 17.40 6.47
C HIS A 257 -4.70 18.47 5.84
N ALA A 258 -5.87 18.03 5.37
CA ALA A 258 -6.96 18.88 4.92
C ALA A 258 -8.20 18.50 5.75
N ASP A 259 -8.46 19.25 6.81
CA ASP A 259 -9.43 18.93 7.85
C ASP A 259 -9.28 17.46 8.32
N ASP A 260 -10.37 16.69 8.35
CA ASP A 260 -10.39 15.26 8.65
C ASP A 260 -10.68 14.37 7.43
N MET A 261 -10.47 14.90 6.19
CA MET A 261 -10.73 14.21 4.92
C MET A 261 -9.60 14.45 3.89
N THR A 262 -8.35 14.35 4.34
CA THR A 262 -7.16 14.72 3.55
C THR A 262 -7.07 14.00 2.21
N GLY A 263 -7.34 12.68 2.20
CA GLY A 263 -7.27 11.90 0.98
C GLY A 263 -8.27 12.34 -0.08
N LYS A 264 -9.49 12.73 0.33
CA LYS A 264 -10.51 13.24 -0.58
C LYS A 264 -10.07 14.52 -1.29
N GLU A 265 -9.39 15.43 -0.58
CA GLU A 265 -8.87 16.68 -1.16
C GLU A 265 -7.69 16.40 -2.11
N ILE A 266 -6.77 15.50 -1.73
CA ILE A 266 -5.68 15.07 -2.61
C ILE A 266 -6.23 14.44 -3.89
N GLU A 267 -7.17 13.50 -3.77
CA GLU A 267 -7.79 12.81 -4.89
C GLU A 267 -8.50 13.80 -5.84
N ARG A 268 -9.27 14.77 -5.29
CA ARG A 268 -9.90 15.82 -6.07
C ARG A 268 -8.88 16.58 -6.92
N ALA A 269 -7.82 17.07 -6.29
CA ALA A 269 -6.80 17.88 -6.94
C ALA A 269 -6.06 17.12 -8.05
N LEU A 270 -5.64 15.90 -7.75
CA LEU A 270 -4.93 15.06 -8.72
C LEU A 270 -5.82 14.63 -9.90
N LEU A 271 -7.10 14.29 -9.64
CA LEU A 271 -8.06 13.96 -10.70
C LEU A 271 -8.35 15.16 -11.61
N GLU A 272 -8.52 16.37 -11.05
CA GLU A 272 -8.70 17.59 -11.83
C GLU A 272 -7.48 17.87 -12.71
N ALA A 273 -6.27 17.77 -12.17
CA ALA A 273 -5.03 17.94 -12.91
C ALA A 273 -4.86 16.88 -14.03
N ALA A 274 -5.15 15.60 -13.72
CA ALA A 274 -5.03 14.52 -14.69
C ALA A 274 -6.08 14.62 -15.81
N LYS A 275 -7.33 14.97 -15.50
CA LYS A 275 -8.39 15.18 -16.50
C LYS A 275 -8.14 16.39 -17.40
N ALA A 276 -7.41 17.39 -16.92
CA ALA A 276 -7.02 18.56 -17.71
C ALA A 276 -5.84 18.26 -18.65
N ASN A 277 -5.09 17.18 -18.43
CA ASN A 277 -3.92 16.84 -19.26
C ASN A 277 -4.34 16.07 -20.53
N PRO A 278 -4.08 16.60 -21.73
CA PRO A 278 -4.52 15.99 -22.99
C PRO A 278 -3.82 14.66 -23.32
N ARG A 279 -2.71 14.32 -22.65
CA ARG A 279 -1.98 13.06 -22.83
C ARG A 279 -2.45 11.95 -21.89
N ILE A 280 -3.39 12.23 -20.98
CA ILE A 280 -3.95 11.25 -20.06
C ILE A 280 -5.34 10.88 -20.53
N THR A 281 -5.58 9.60 -20.78
CA THR A 281 -6.89 9.06 -21.11
C THR A 281 -7.37 8.12 -20.00
N PHE A 282 -8.57 8.36 -19.47
CA PHE A 282 -9.21 7.51 -18.48
C PHE A 282 -10.08 6.44 -19.12
N TYR A 283 -9.89 5.21 -18.65
CA TYR A 283 -10.73 4.05 -18.95
C TYR A 283 -11.40 3.59 -17.67
N GLU A 284 -12.51 4.24 -17.32
CA GLU A 284 -13.34 3.88 -16.17
C GLU A 284 -14.21 2.66 -16.50
N TYR A 285 -14.56 1.84 -15.50
CA TYR A 285 -15.28 0.57 -15.66
C TYR A 285 -14.57 -0.41 -16.61
N HIS A 286 -13.23 -0.39 -16.50
CA HIS A 286 -12.34 -1.26 -17.25
C HIS A 286 -11.50 -2.07 -16.26
N PHE A 287 -11.72 -3.39 -16.25
CA PHE A 287 -11.10 -4.32 -15.32
C PHE A 287 -9.85 -4.95 -15.94
N ALA A 288 -8.67 -4.68 -15.36
CA ALA A 288 -7.43 -5.34 -15.75
C ALA A 288 -7.41 -6.76 -15.17
N MET A 289 -7.35 -7.76 -16.04
CA MET A 289 -7.43 -9.18 -15.65
C MET A 289 -6.06 -9.85 -15.59
N GLU A 290 -5.19 -9.57 -16.59
CA GLU A 290 -3.90 -10.23 -16.75
C GLU A 290 -2.87 -9.26 -17.28
N LEU A 291 -1.60 -9.51 -16.94
CA LEU A 291 -0.47 -8.81 -17.56
C LEU A 291 -0.12 -9.50 -18.89
N LEU A 292 0.11 -8.68 -19.90
CA LEU A 292 0.67 -9.12 -21.17
C LEU A 292 2.18 -9.22 -21.04
N LYS A 293 2.75 -10.35 -21.48
CA LYS A 293 4.21 -10.52 -21.58
C LYS A 293 4.63 -10.62 -23.04
N THR A 294 5.87 -10.22 -23.33
CA THR A 294 6.51 -10.52 -24.61
C THR A 294 6.55 -12.02 -24.88
N ARG A 295 6.77 -12.43 -26.13
CA ARG A 295 6.72 -13.84 -26.54
C ARG A 295 7.74 -14.72 -25.79
N ASP A 296 8.91 -14.16 -25.45
CA ASP A 296 9.96 -14.80 -24.66
C ASP A 296 9.61 -14.86 -23.14
N GLY A 297 8.59 -14.11 -22.71
CA GLY A 297 8.16 -14.03 -21.32
C GLY A 297 9.01 -13.12 -20.43
N GLU A 298 10.04 -12.48 -20.98
CA GLU A 298 11.05 -11.72 -20.22
C GLU A 298 10.60 -10.32 -19.84
N ARG A 299 9.50 -9.81 -20.47
CA ARG A 299 9.06 -8.44 -20.30
C ARG A 299 7.55 -8.30 -20.22
N CYS A 300 7.08 -7.34 -19.42
CA CYS A 300 5.70 -6.85 -19.46
C CYS A 300 5.49 -5.96 -20.69
N ALA A 301 4.45 -6.23 -21.45
CA ALA A 301 4.07 -5.52 -22.67
C ALA A 301 2.69 -4.84 -22.55
N GLY A 302 2.13 -4.76 -21.34
CA GLY A 302 0.82 -4.18 -21.10
C GLY A 302 -0.12 -5.06 -20.27
N ALA A 303 -1.42 -4.93 -20.49
CA ALA A 303 -2.44 -5.68 -19.78
C ALA A 303 -3.64 -6.07 -20.68
N LEU A 304 -4.27 -7.20 -20.39
CA LEU A 304 -5.60 -7.55 -20.87
C LEU A 304 -6.64 -6.93 -19.95
N VAL A 305 -7.60 -6.23 -20.54
CA VAL A 305 -8.59 -5.42 -19.85
C VAL A 305 -9.98 -5.73 -20.38
N VAL A 306 -10.94 -5.91 -19.48
CA VAL A 306 -12.36 -6.07 -19.85
C VAL A 306 -13.08 -4.73 -19.73
N ASP A 307 -13.71 -4.29 -20.83
CA ASP A 307 -14.72 -3.23 -20.82
C ASP A 307 -16.02 -3.81 -20.27
N GLU A 308 -16.35 -3.51 -19.03
CA GLU A 308 -17.52 -4.05 -18.33
C GLU A 308 -18.83 -3.70 -19.05
N ALA A 309 -18.94 -2.46 -19.54
CA ALA A 309 -20.16 -1.99 -20.18
C ALA A 309 -20.47 -2.70 -21.52
N ARG A 310 -19.39 -3.13 -22.23
CA ARG A 310 -19.51 -3.79 -23.53
C ARG A 310 -19.28 -5.29 -23.49
N GLY A 311 -18.76 -5.80 -22.37
CA GLY A 311 -18.35 -7.20 -22.23
C GLY A 311 -17.29 -7.62 -23.25
N LYS A 312 -16.32 -6.73 -23.51
CA LYS A 312 -15.27 -6.96 -24.51
C LYS A 312 -13.90 -6.89 -23.87
N THR A 313 -13.03 -7.77 -24.27
CA THR A 313 -11.61 -7.71 -23.90
C THR A 313 -10.85 -6.81 -24.85
N ILE A 314 -10.00 -5.96 -24.27
CA ILE A 314 -9.15 -5.00 -24.96
C ILE A 314 -7.71 -5.25 -24.51
N ALA A 315 -6.79 -5.40 -25.45
CA ALA A 315 -5.37 -5.46 -25.15
C ALA A 315 -4.80 -4.03 -25.06
N PHE A 316 -4.36 -3.63 -23.88
CA PHE A 316 -3.58 -2.42 -23.69
C PHE A 316 -2.12 -2.77 -23.87
N VAL A 317 -1.53 -2.36 -24.98
CA VAL A 317 -0.12 -2.59 -25.29
C VAL A 317 0.67 -1.34 -24.89
N ALA A 318 1.58 -1.52 -23.95
CA ALA A 318 2.30 -0.40 -23.34
C ALA A 318 3.81 -0.64 -23.28
N SER A 319 4.58 0.43 -23.44
CA SER A 319 6.03 0.38 -23.24
C SER A 319 6.38 0.13 -21.78
N SER A 320 5.60 0.66 -20.87
CA SER A 320 5.69 0.40 -19.43
C SER A 320 4.30 0.26 -18.83
N THR A 321 4.17 -0.65 -17.86
CA THR A 321 2.94 -0.87 -17.08
C THR A 321 3.23 -0.63 -15.61
N VAL A 322 2.37 0.11 -14.91
CA VAL A 322 2.47 0.28 -13.47
C VAL A 322 1.23 -0.23 -12.76
N LEU A 323 1.43 -1.07 -11.74
CA LEU A 323 0.40 -1.48 -10.82
C LEU A 323 0.29 -0.44 -9.71
N ALA A 324 -0.88 0.17 -9.55
CA ALA A 324 -1.21 1.19 -8.54
C ALA A 324 -2.64 1.00 -8.01
N CYS A 325 -3.12 -0.26 -7.99
CA CYS A 325 -4.52 -0.62 -7.75
C CYS A 325 -4.85 -0.95 -6.29
N GLY A 326 -3.95 -0.64 -5.35
CA GLY A 326 -4.19 -0.82 -3.92
C GLY A 326 -4.07 -2.26 -3.45
N GLY A 327 -4.49 -2.52 -2.21
CA GLY A 327 -4.36 -3.79 -1.52
C GLY A 327 -5.56 -4.72 -1.67
N ALA A 328 -5.72 -5.63 -0.69
CA ALA A 328 -6.71 -6.69 -0.68
C ALA A 328 -7.59 -6.69 0.59
N GLY A 329 -8.05 -5.51 1.05
CA GLY A 329 -8.85 -5.40 2.28
C GLY A 329 -10.14 -6.20 2.25
N HIS A 330 -10.71 -6.43 1.06
CA HIS A 330 -11.90 -7.26 0.88
C HIS A 330 -11.68 -8.77 1.01
N LEU A 331 -10.47 -9.20 1.41
CA LEU A 331 -10.24 -10.53 2.00
C LEU A 331 -10.97 -10.71 3.34
N PHE A 332 -11.40 -9.63 3.98
CA PHE A 332 -12.03 -9.64 5.30
C PHE A 332 -13.45 -9.09 5.25
N PRO A 333 -14.36 -9.57 6.12
CA PRO A 333 -15.77 -9.17 6.10
C PRO A 333 -15.99 -7.74 6.61
N SER A 334 -15.05 -7.20 7.41
CA SER A 334 -15.03 -5.81 7.86
C SER A 334 -13.77 -5.14 7.36
N THR A 335 -13.92 -4.12 6.52
CA THR A 335 -12.80 -3.35 5.95
C THR A 335 -13.20 -1.90 5.73
N THR A 336 -12.24 -1.00 5.94
CA THR A 336 -12.38 0.43 5.61
C THR A 336 -12.05 0.73 4.15
N ASN A 337 -11.57 -0.28 3.40
CA ASN A 337 -11.21 -0.13 2.00
C ASN A 337 -12.44 -0.11 1.09
N PRO A 338 -12.39 0.62 -0.04
CA PRO A 338 -13.44 0.58 -1.04
C PRO A 338 -13.63 -0.82 -1.62
N VAL A 339 -14.81 -1.09 -2.16
CA VAL A 339 -15.19 -2.42 -2.69
C VAL A 339 -14.26 -2.94 -3.80
N VAL A 340 -13.53 -2.03 -4.42
CA VAL A 340 -12.54 -2.32 -5.47
C VAL A 340 -11.22 -2.92 -4.96
N SER A 341 -10.98 -2.96 -3.64
CA SER A 341 -9.72 -3.46 -3.05
C SER A 341 -9.71 -4.99 -2.92
N THR A 342 -9.59 -5.70 -4.02
CA THR A 342 -9.70 -7.16 -4.15
C THR A 342 -8.38 -7.87 -4.48
N GLY A 343 -7.23 -7.16 -4.39
CA GLY A 343 -5.91 -7.77 -4.57
C GLY A 343 -5.52 -8.05 -6.04
N ASP A 344 -6.19 -7.40 -6.98
CA ASP A 344 -6.04 -7.69 -8.42
C ASP A 344 -4.60 -7.57 -8.92
N GLY A 345 -3.89 -6.50 -8.54
CA GLY A 345 -2.50 -6.28 -8.95
C GLY A 345 -1.54 -7.33 -8.38
N ILE A 346 -1.78 -7.74 -7.13
CA ILE A 346 -1.00 -8.80 -6.47
C ILE A 346 -1.18 -10.12 -7.22
N ALA A 347 -2.44 -10.48 -7.51
CA ALA A 347 -2.78 -11.70 -8.22
C ALA A 347 -2.20 -11.70 -9.65
N MET A 348 -2.36 -10.60 -10.41
CA MET A 348 -1.79 -10.46 -11.76
C MET A 348 -0.26 -10.57 -11.76
N ALA A 349 0.41 -9.89 -10.82
CA ALA A 349 1.87 -9.93 -10.71
C ALA A 349 2.38 -11.34 -10.41
N THR A 350 1.74 -12.04 -9.46
CA THR A 350 2.11 -13.41 -9.08
C THR A 350 1.90 -14.39 -10.25
N ARG A 351 0.77 -14.29 -10.98
CA ARG A 351 0.52 -15.10 -12.19
C ARG A 351 1.53 -14.80 -13.31
N ALA A 352 2.06 -13.58 -13.36
CA ALA A 352 3.13 -13.23 -14.28
C ALA A 352 4.52 -13.73 -13.85
N GLY A 353 4.66 -14.30 -12.65
CA GLY A 353 5.91 -14.82 -12.09
C GLY A 353 6.71 -13.77 -11.30
N VAL A 354 6.09 -12.66 -10.91
CA VAL A 354 6.71 -11.63 -10.08
C VAL A 354 6.58 -11.99 -8.61
N ALA A 355 7.66 -11.82 -7.84
CA ALA A 355 7.69 -12.12 -6.42
C ALA A 355 6.79 -11.16 -5.61
N VAL A 356 6.19 -11.69 -4.54
CA VAL A 356 5.51 -10.92 -3.50
C VAL A 356 6.19 -11.13 -2.16
N ALA A 357 6.04 -10.17 -1.26
CA ALA A 357 6.66 -10.24 0.07
C ALA A 357 5.73 -9.73 1.16
N ASN A 358 5.94 -10.22 2.39
CA ASN A 358 5.30 -9.75 3.63
C ASN A 358 3.76 -9.74 3.58
N MET A 359 3.14 -10.66 2.84
CA MET A 359 1.69 -10.72 2.64
C MET A 359 0.92 -10.96 3.94
N GLU A 360 1.55 -11.49 5.00
CA GLU A 360 0.95 -11.75 6.31
C GLU A 360 0.64 -10.49 7.12
N PHE A 361 1.20 -9.33 6.75
CA PHE A 361 1.04 -8.09 7.50
C PHE A 361 -0.13 -7.25 7.00
N MET A 362 -1.36 -7.67 7.34
CA MET A 362 -2.58 -6.90 7.18
C MET A 362 -2.85 -6.07 8.43
N GLN A 363 -2.87 -4.74 8.30
CA GLN A 363 -3.21 -3.84 9.40
C GLN A 363 -4.72 -3.77 9.58
N PHE A 364 -5.18 -3.99 10.81
CA PHE A 364 -6.54 -3.74 11.22
C PHE A 364 -6.62 -2.37 11.91
N HIS A 365 -7.46 -1.47 11.40
CA HIS A 365 -7.72 -0.22 12.11
C HIS A 365 -8.62 -0.50 13.31
N PRO A 366 -8.27 -0.01 14.51
CA PRO A 366 -9.00 -0.35 15.75
C PRO A 366 -10.45 0.13 15.76
N THR A 367 -10.74 1.27 15.13
CA THR A 367 -11.98 2.02 15.32
C THR A 367 -12.70 2.28 14.00
N ALA A 368 -13.30 1.23 13.41
CA ALA A 368 -14.31 1.35 12.37
C ALA A 368 -15.71 1.34 12.98
N LEU A 369 -16.63 2.13 12.44
CA LEU A 369 -18.01 2.21 12.95
C LEU A 369 -18.72 0.86 12.83
N TYR A 370 -19.26 0.36 13.94
CA TYR A 370 -20.12 -0.80 13.96
C TYR A 370 -21.56 -0.41 13.59
N THR A 371 -22.14 -1.03 12.57
CA THR A 371 -23.45 -0.62 12.01
C THR A 371 -24.57 -1.64 12.17
N GLY A 372 -24.39 -2.75 12.96
CA GLY A 372 -25.54 -3.61 13.16
C GLY A 372 -25.34 -5.06 13.56
N GLU A 373 -26.45 -5.79 13.64
CA GLU A 373 -26.59 -7.15 14.13
C GLU A 373 -25.80 -8.17 13.30
N GLY A 374 -24.86 -8.89 13.96
CA GLY A 374 -24.26 -10.09 13.38
C GLY A 374 -22.73 -10.21 13.41
N GLY A 375 -22.06 -9.59 14.40
CA GLY A 375 -20.71 -9.97 14.84
C GLY A 375 -19.50 -9.62 13.97
N ALA A 376 -19.58 -9.58 12.71
CA ALA A 376 -18.76 -8.83 11.76
C ALA A 376 -19.75 -7.90 11.09
N ALA A 377 -19.49 -6.61 11.05
CA ALA A 377 -20.40 -5.64 10.45
C ALA A 377 -21.07 -6.29 9.23
N LYS A 378 -22.39 -6.37 9.22
CA LYS A 378 -23.11 -6.71 7.99
C LYS A 378 -22.81 -5.59 7.01
N LEU A 379 -21.61 -5.62 6.43
CA LEU A 379 -21.33 -4.84 5.27
C LEU A 379 -22.25 -5.36 4.18
N ASN A 380 -23.18 -4.54 3.74
CA ASN A 380 -23.70 -4.73 2.40
C ASN A 380 -22.47 -4.87 1.50
N GLN A 381 -22.44 -5.82 0.61
CA GLN A 381 -21.28 -6.11 -0.26
C GLN A 381 -20.74 -4.89 -1.03
N ASN A 382 -21.47 -3.77 -0.96
CA ASN A 382 -21.22 -2.52 -1.66
C ASN A 382 -20.86 -1.36 -0.71
N GLU A 383 -20.59 -1.63 0.58
CA GLU A 383 -20.26 -0.58 1.55
C GLU A 383 -18.99 -0.95 2.31
N ASN A 384 -18.07 0.01 2.41
CA ASN A 384 -16.93 -0.04 3.32
C ASN A 384 -17.33 0.40 4.72
N ALA A 385 -16.66 -0.14 5.74
CA ALA A 385 -16.84 0.31 7.12
C ALA A 385 -16.35 1.75 7.26
N PHE A 386 -17.19 2.62 7.83
CA PHE A 386 -16.79 4.01 8.03
C PHE A 386 -15.68 4.10 9.09
N LEU A 387 -14.57 4.71 8.70
CA LEU A 387 -13.42 4.90 9.57
C LEU A 387 -13.70 6.01 10.59
N ILE A 388 -13.50 5.72 11.88
CA ILE A 388 -13.36 6.76 12.91
C ILE A 388 -11.87 7.00 13.08
N THR A 389 -11.39 8.12 12.58
CA THR A 389 -9.96 8.46 12.51
C THR A 389 -9.24 8.28 13.85
N GLU A 390 -7.97 7.89 13.78
CA GLU A 390 -7.09 7.78 14.95
C GLU A 390 -6.95 9.10 15.71
N ALA A 391 -7.07 10.23 15.00
CA ALA A 391 -7.00 11.56 15.59
C ALA A 391 -8.03 11.75 16.72
N VAL A 392 -9.21 11.08 16.67
CA VAL A 392 -10.20 11.12 17.77
C VAL A 392 -9.61 10.54 19.07
N ARG A 393 -8.83 9.44 18.99
CA ARG A 393 -8.11 8.89 20.15
C ARG A 393 -6.97 9.81 20.57
N GLY A 394 -6.25 10.37 19.61
CA GLY A 394 -5.21 11.39 19.84
C GLY A 394 -5.74 12.64 20.55
N HIS A 395 -7.00 12.99 20.30
CA HIS A 395 -7.69 14.13 20.92
C HIS A 395 -8.38 13.78 22.26
N GLY A 396 -8.06 12.64 22.83
CA GLY A 396 -8.53 12.22 24.15
C GLY A 396 -9.67 11.19 24.15
N GLY A 397 -10.05 10.64 23.01
CA GLY A 397 -11.07 9.59 22.93
C GLY A 397 -10.67 8.35 23.70
N ARG A 398 -11.61 7.76 24.49
CA ARG A 398 -11.41 6.64 25.41
C ARG A 398 -12.20 5.42 24.99
N LEU A 399 -11.63 4.23 25.16
CA LEU A 399 -12.26 2.97 24.78
C LEU A 399 -12.91 2.28 26.00
N TYR A 400 -14.19 1.92 25.84
CA TYR A 400 -15.00 1.24 26.84
C TYR A 400 -15.55 -0.09 26.29
N ASN A 401 -15.54 -1.13 27.10
CA ASN A 401 -16.17 -2.41 26.77
C ASN A 401 -17.70 -2.35 26.97
N ALA A 402 -18.39 -3.45 26.70
CA ALA A 402 -19.84 -3.55 26.84
C ALA A 402 -20.31 -3.46 28.31
N GLU A 403 -19.41 -3.69 29.27
CA GLU A 403 -19.68 -3.58 30.72
C GLU A 403 -19.51 -2.12 31.21
N GLY A 404 -19.06 -1.21 30.29
CA GLY A 404 -18.85 0.19 30.63
C GLY A 404 -17.50 0.50 31.27
N GLU A 405 -16.55 -0.43 31.26
CA GLU A 405 -15.22 -0.26 31.80
C GLU A 405 -14.24 0.28 30.73
N ARG A 406 -13.42 1.26 31.08
CA ARG A 406 -12.27 1.67 30.29
C ARG A 406 -11.18 0.60 30.42
N PHE A 407 -10.80 -0.05 29.33
CA PHE A 407 -10.05 -1.29 29.43
C PHE A 407 -8.58 -1.20 28.97
N MET A 408 -8.19 -0.18 28.21
CA MET A 408 -6.86 -0.14 27.57
C MET A 408 -5.70 -0.23 28.55
N ALA A 409 -5.79 0.36 29.74
CA ALA A 409 -4.77 0.29 30.79
C ALA A 409 -4.43 -1.15 31.26
N ARG A 410 -5.29 -2.14 30.96
CA ARG A 410 -5.02 -3.56 31.24
C ARG A 410 -4.06 -4.20 30.23
N TYR A 411 -3.91 -3.60 29.06
CA TYR A 411 -3.20 -4.16 27.92
C TYR A 411 -1.90 -3.42 27.59
N ASP A 412 -1.87 -2.08 27.75
CA ASP A 412 -0.68 -1.26 27.42
C ASP A 412 -0.66 0.03 28.25
N GLU A 413 0.52 0.41 28.74
CA GLU A 413 0.72 1.63 29.56
C GLU A 413 0.41 2.94 28.81
N ARG A 414 0.48 2.91 27.46
CA ARG A 414 0.15 4.04 26.56
C ARG A 414 -1.36 4.15 26.33
N GLU A 415 -2.14 3.21 26.86
CA GLU A 415 -3.58 3.15 26.76
C GLU A 415 -4.08 3.28 25.28
N GLU A 416 -5.01 4.20 25.00
CA GLU A 416 -5.59 4.41 23.66
C GLU A 416 -4.59 4.96 22.64
N LEU A 417 -3.41 5.41 23.06
CA LEU A 417 -2.31 5.89 22.21
C LEU A 417 -1.28 4.80 21.90
N ALA A 418 -1.51 3.57 22.33
CA ALA A 418 -0.72 2.42 21.90
C ALA A 418 -0.79 2.22 20.38
N PRO A 419 0.19 1.55 19.74
CA PRO A 419 0.16 1.23 18.32
C PRO A 419 -1.12 0.51 17.91
N ARG A 420 -1.52 0.66 16.65
CA ARG A 420 -2.80 0.15 16.11
C ARG A 420 -2.98 -1.34 16.31
N ASP A 421 -1.93 -2.12 16.16
CA ASP A 421 -1.95 -3.57 16.35
C ASP A 421 -2.24 -3.94 17.81
N VAL A 422 -1.67 -3.23 18.77
CA VAL A 422 -1.94 -3.41 20.20
C VAL A 422 -3.40 -3.07 20.52
N VAL A 423 -3.87 -1.89 20.08
CA VAL A 423 -5.27 -1.48 20.35
C VAL A 423 -6.26 -2.42 19.68
N ALA A 424 -6.01 -2.87 18.44
CA ALA A 424 -6.89 -3.80 17.74
C ALA A 424 -6.96 -5.15 18.45
N ARG A 425 -5.82 -5.71 18.93
CA ARG A 425 -5.79 -6.93 19.72
C ARG A 425 -6.52 -6.78 21.07
N SER A 426 -6.38 -5.63 21.71
CA SER A 426 -7.06 -5.34 22.98
C SER A 426 -8.57 -5.29 22.80
N ILE A 427 -9.05 -4.65 21.73
CA ILE A 427 -10.48 -4.61 21.38
C ILE A 427 -11.01 -6.02 21.07
N ASP A 428 -10.30 -6.79 20.23
CA ASP A 428 -10.68 -8.16 19.90
C ASP A 428 -10.79 -9.04 21.18
N SER A 429 -9.82 -8.90 22.09
CA SER A 429 -9.81 -9.61 23.38
C SER A 429 -10.99 -9.22 24.25
N GLU A 430 -11.33 -7.92 24.34
CA GLU A 430 -12.47 -7.45 25.12
C GLU A 430 -13.82 -7.87 24.52
N MET A 431 -13.95 -7.84 23.20
CA MET A 431 -15.14 -8.34 22.50
C MET A 431 -15.36 -9.84 22.77
N LYS A 432 -14.29 -10.65 22.71
CA LYS A 432 -14.34 -12.09 23.04
C LYS A 432 -14.65 -12.33 24.52
N ARG A 433 -14.00 -11.59 25.43
CA ARG A 433 -14.20 -11.69 26.88
C ARG A 433 -15.66 -11.38 27.30
N THR A 434 -16.18 -10.26 26.76
CA THR A 434 -17.55 -9.78 27.09
C THR A 434 -18.62 -10.43 26.22
N ARG A 435 -18.23 -11.19 25.17
CA ARG A 435 -19.14 -11.73 24.15
C ARG A 435 -19.97 -10.65 23.46
N ALA A 436 -19.44 -9.45 23.38
CA ALA A 436 -20.10 -8.30 22.77
C ALA A 436 -19.69 -8.15 21.30
N PRO A 437 -20.58 -7.66 20.42
CA PRO A 437 -20.29 -7.49 19.02
C PRO A 437 -19.41 -6.27 18.71
N CYS A 438 -19.22 -5.36 19.66
CA CYS A 438 -18.43 -4.15 19.52
C CYS A 438 -17.92 -3.63 20.88
N VAL A 439 -17.03 -2.67 20.84
CA VAL A 439 -16.67 -1.79 21.97
C VAL A 439 -17.12 -0.36 21.67
N PHE A 440 -16.90 0.58 22.58
CA PHE A 440 -17.38 1.96 22.46
C PHE A 440 -16.21 2.96 22.57
N LEU A 441 -16.13 3.86 21.61
CA LEU A 441 -15.23 5.02 21.66
C LEU A 441 -16.00 6.23 22.20
N ASP A 442 -15.49 6.86 23.25
CA ASP A 442 -16.10 7.97 23.97
C ASP A 442 -15.21 9.20 23.94
N ILE A 443 -15.71 10.30 23.41
CA ILE A 443 -15.07 11.63 23.41
C ILE A 443 -16.00 12.69 24.04
N THR A 444 -17.12 12.30 24.64
CA THR A 444 -18.15 13.22 25.16
C THR A 444 -17.68 14.14 26.29
N HIS A 445 -16.51 13.89 26.86
CA HIS A 445 -15.88 14.70 27.90
C HIS A 445 -15.12 15.92 27.35
N VAL A 446 -14.94 16.01 26.03
CA VAL A 446 -14.35 17.16 25.31
C VAL A 446 -15.48 18.10 24.88
N ASP A 447 -15.18 19.40 24.76
CA ASP A 447 -16.17 20.37 24.34
C ASP A 447 -16.76 20.05 22.95
N GLY A 448 -18.07 20.10 22.83
CA GLY A 448 -18.77 19.66 21.62
C GLY A 448 -18.51 20.55 20.39
N GLU A 449 -18.24 21.87 20.58
CA GLU A 449 -17.87 22.76 19.47
C GLU A 449 -16.44 22.50 19.02
N GLU A 450 -15.55 22.20 19.97
CA GLU A 450 -14.18 21.77 19.68
C GLU A 450 -14.15 20.45 18.88
N ILE A 451 -14.94 19.45 19.27
CA ILE A 451 -15.09 18.19 18.54
C ILE A 451 -15.53 18.42 17.10
N ARG A 452 -16.60 19.21 16.90
CA ARG A 452 -17.16 19.47 15.56
C ARG A 452 -16.23 20.31 14.69
N ARG A 453 -15.42 21.18 15.29
CA ARG A 453 -14.40 21.96 14.57
C ARG A 453 -13.22 21.09 14.11
N ASN A 454 -12.77 20.15 14.96
CA ASN A 454 -11.62 19.30 14.67
C ASN A 454 -11.97 18.07 13.80
N PHE A 455 -13.22 17.60 13.85
CA PHE A 455 -13.70 16.40 13.14
C PHE A 455 -15.00 16.66 12.39
N PRO A 456 -15.05 17.66 11.48
CA PRO A 456 -16.30 18.06 10.82
C PRO A 456 -16.86 16.95 9.93
N GLY A 457 -16.02 16.21 9.21
CA GLY A 457 -16.42 15.12 8.33
C GLY A 457 -16.92 13.88 9.10
N VAL A 458 -16.20 13.51 10.17
CA VAL A 458 -16.63 12.40 11.05
C VAL A 458 -17.94 12.74 11.74
N ALA A 459 -18.07 13.94 12.31
CA ALA A 459 -19.30 14.37 12.97
C ALA A 459 -20.51 14.38 12.00
N ALA A 460 -20.33 14.93 10.80
CA ALA A 460 -21.39 14.97 9.79
C ALA A 460 -21.85 13.59 9.35
N GLU A 461 -20.92 12.63 9.17
CA GLU A 461 -21.27 11.26 8.79
C GLU A 461 -21.95 10.50 9.92
N LEU A 462 -21.52 10.70 11.17
CA LEU A 462 -22.19 10.12 12.34
C LEU A 462 -23.59 10.71 12.54
N ASP A 463 -23.75 12.03 12.42
CA ASP A 463 -25.06 12.70 12.48
C ASP A 463 -26.02 12.17 11.40
N ARG A 464 -25.52 11.93 10.17
CA ARG A 464 -26.31 11.33 9.07
C ARG A 464 -26.82 9.91 9.44
N ARG A 465 -26.08 9.20 10.28
CA ARG A 465 -26.43 7.86 10.79
C ARG A 465 -27.20 7.91 12.12
N GLY A 466 -27.54 9.08 12.62
CA GLY A 466 -28.29 9.27 13.88
C GLY A 466 -27.43 9.14 15.13
N LEU A 467 -26.11 9.31 15.03
CA LEU A 467 -25.15 9.28 16.13
C LEU A 467 -24.52 10.65 16.35
N ASP A 468 -24.76 11.28 17.50
CA ASP A 468 -24.09 12.52 17.90
C ASP A 468 -22.87 12.21 18.78
N MET A 469 -21.67 12.24 18.21
CA MET A 469 -20.43 11.92 18.94
C MET A 469 -20.09 12.87 20.09
N THR A 470 -20.75 14.03 20.16
CA THR A 470 -20.60 14.97 21.27
C THR A 470 -21.44 14.61 22.50
N LYS A 471 -22.37 13.67 22.36
CA LYS A 471 -23.35 13.30 23.42
C LYS A 471 -23.39 11.81 23.75
N GLN A 472 -22.89 10.96 22.84
CA GLN A 472 -23.01 9.52 23.02
C GLN A 472 -21.76 8.81 22.51
N ARG A 473 -21.52 7.62 23.05
CA ARG A 473 -20.41 6.74 22.67
C ARG A 473 -20.62 6.19 21.27
N ILE A 474 -19.55 6.11 20.49
CA ILE A 474 -19.54 5.57 19.14
C ILE A 474 -19.26 4.08 19.21
N PRO A 475 -20.14 3.18 18.72
CA PRO A 475 -19.85 1.76 18.66
C PRO A 475 -18.78 1.50 17.58
N VAL A 476 -17.70 0.80 17.95
CA VAL A 476 -16.56 0.55 17.05
C VAL A 476 -16.09 -0.91 17.11
N VAL A 477 -15.51 -1.35 15.98
CA VAL A 477 -14.88 -2.67 15.80
C VAL A 477 -13.59 -2.53 15.01
N PRO A 478 -12.63 -3.45 15.15
CA PRO A 478 -11.49 -3.53 14.25
C PRO A 478 -11.92 -3.90 12.83
N ALA A 479 -11.29 -3.28 11.82
CA ALA A 479 -11.54 -3.55 10.41
C ALA A 479 -10.22 -3.60 9.63
N ALA A 480 -10.13 -4.47 8.62
CA ALA A 480 -8.99 -4.49 7.69
C ALA A 480 -8.82 -3.12 7.04
N HIS A 481 -7.58 -2.62 6.99
CA HIS A 481 -7.33 -1.22 6.65
C HIS A 481 -6.19 -1.00 5.67
N TYR A 482 -5.03 -1.63 5.88
CA TYR A 482 -3.86 -1.43 5.03
C TYR A 482 -3.01 -2.71 4.95
N MET A 483 -2.59 -3.07 3.74
CA MET A 483 -1.70 -4.20 3.49
C MET A 483 -0.25 -3.70 3.39
N CYS A 484 0.62 -4.16 4.31
CA CYS A 484 2.03 -3.75 4.32
C CYS A 484 2.89 -4.55 3.33
N GLY A 485 2.43 -5.73 2.95
CA GLY A 485 3.03 -6.57 1.93
C GLY A 485 2.46 -6.32 0.54
N GLY A 486 3.00 -6.98 -0.46
CA GLY A 486 2.56 -6.84 -1.86
C GLY A 486 3.62 -7.26 -2.86
N VAL A 487 3.51 -6.74 -4.08
CA VAL A 487 4.44 -6.96 -5.18
C VAL A 487 5.82 -6.41 -4.82
N SER A 488 6.85 -7.26 -4.83
CA SER A 488 8.21 -6.87 -4.46
C SER A 488 8.81 -5.89 -5.46
N THR A 489 9.29 -4.75 -4.96
CA THR A 489 9.95 -3.70 -5.75
C THR A 489 11.27 -3.26 -5.14
N ASN A 490 12.09 -2.62 -5.95
CA ASN A 490 13.23 -1.83 -5.47
C ASN A 490 12.80 -0.39 -5.12
N GLU A 491 13.77 0.46 -4.74
CA GLU A 491 13.55 1.86 -4.38
C GLU A 491 13.05 2.76 -5.55
N ASN A 492 12.98 2.25 -6.76
CA ASN A 492 12.45 2.93 -7.95
C ASN A 492 11.11 2.33 -8.41
N GLY A 493 10.49 1.48 -7.61
CA GLY A 493 9.23 0.83 -7.96
C GLY A 493 9.34 -0.24 -9.05
N GLU A 494 10.56 -0.63 -9.46
CA GLU A 494 10.80 -1.67 -10.46
C GLU A 494 10.57 -3.04 -9.86
N THR A 495 9.86 -3.92 -10.59
CA THR A 495 9.68 -5.32 -10.24
C THR A 495 10.74 -6.21 -10.87
N SER A 496 10.71 -7.52 -10.59
CA SER A 496 11.58 -8.51 -11.26
C SER A 496 11.24 -8.71 -12.76
N LEU A 497 10.06 -8.29 -13.21
CA LEU A 497 9.64 -8.37 -14.63
C LEU A 497 9.90 -7.03 -15.31
N ARG A 498 10.81 -6.99 -16.26
CA ARG A 498 11.18 -5.75 -16.97
C ARG A 498 9.97 -5.06 -17.60
N GLY A 499 9.88 -3.74 -17.51
CA GLY A 499 8.75 -2.94 -18.00
C GLY A 499 7.52 -2.97 -17.10
N LEU A 500 7.57 -3.70 -15.97
CA LEU A 500 6.54 -3.70 -14.95
C LEU A 500 7.03 -2.97 -13.70
N PHE A 501 6.23 -2.02 -13.24
CA PHE A 501 6.43 -1.27 -12.00
C PHE A 501 5.26 -1.49 -11.05
N ALA A 502 5.48 -1.26 -9.76
CA ALA A 502 4.41 -1.22 -8.77
C ALA A 502 4.67 -0.11 -7.74
N CYS A 503 3.63 0.63 -7.34
CA CYS A 503 3.74 1.70 -6.36
C CYS A 503 2.43 1.88 -5.56
N GLY A 504 2.57 2.42 -4.34
CA GLY A 504 1.49 2.48 -3.36
C GLY A 504 1.18 1.11 -2.76
N GLU A 505 -0.01 0.95 -2.18
CA GLU A 505 -0.37 -0.20 -1.35
C GLU A 505 -0.31 -1.59 -2.05
N VAL A 506 -0.27 -1.63 -3.38
CA VAL A 506 -0.07 -2.89 -4.11
C VAL A 506 1.37 -3.40 -4.02
N ALA A 507 2.32 -2.51 -3.71
CA ALA A 507 3.75 -2.79 -3.70
C ALA A 507 4.27 -3.14 -2.29
N TYR A 508 5.23 -4.03 -2.24
CA TYR A 508 6.13 -4.17 -1.10
C TYR A 508 7.41 -3.39 -1.38
N THR A 509 7.52 -2.21 -0.79
CA THR A 509 8.68 -1.31 -0.90
C THR A 509 9.72 -1.52 0.20
N GLY A 510 9.37 -2.28 1.24
CA GLY A 510 10.17 -2.43 2.45
C GLY A 510 9.95 -1.33 3.51
N VAL A 511 9.21 -0.27 3.20
CA VAL A 511 9.00 0.88 4.10
C VAL A 511 8.27 0.50 5.39
N HIS A 512 7.23 -0.33 5.31
CA HIS A 512 6.32 -0.53 6.44
C HIS A 512 6.73 -1.65 7.40
N GLY A 513 7.65 -2.52 7.01
CA GLY A 513 8.06 -3.65 7.84
C GLY A 513 6.86 -4.50 8.28
N ALA A 514 6.76 -4.77 9.58
CA ALA A 514 5.70 -5.58 10.16
C ALA A 514 4.42 -4.80 10.54
N ASN A 515 4.44 -3.46 10.45
CA ASN A 515 3.29 -2.61 10.76
C ASN A 515 3.52 -1.18 10.23
N ARG A 516 2.53 -0.64 9.53
CA ARG A 516 2.61 0.70 8.96
C ARG A 516 2.43 1.78 10.02
N LEU A 517 3.34 2.75 10.06
CA LEU A 517 3.14 4.00 10.78
C LEU A 517 2.02 4.82 10.11
N ALA A 518 1.15 5.41 10.90
CA ALA A 518 0.04 6.21 10.39
C ALA A 518 0.54 7.32 9.44
N SER A 519 -0.25 7.66 8.43
CA SER A 519 0.02 8.71 7.43
C SER A 519 1.26 8.54 6.53
N ASN A 520 2.00 7.40 6.64
CA ASN A 520 3.10 7.08 5.71
C ASN A 520 2.60 6.54 4.36
N SER A 521 1.39 5.98 4.26
CA SER A 521 0.91 5.33 3.03
C SER A 521 0.70 6.30 1.86
N LEU A 522 0.16 7.50 2.12
CA LEU A 522 0.01 8.51 1.07
C LEU A 522 1.38 9.03 0.62
N LEU A 523 2.32 9.17 1.56
CA LEU A 523 3.70 9.56 1.24
C LEU A 523 4.39 8.50 0.39
N GLU A 524 4.31 7.23 0.77
CA GLU A 524 4.84 6.11 -0.02
C GLU A 524 4.29 6.15 -1.45
N GLY A 525 2.96 6.28 -1.59
CA GLY A 525 2.30 6.28 -2.89
C GLY A 525 2.84 7.33 -3.85
N ILE A 526 3.03 8.59 -3.40
CA ILE A 526 3.53 9.66 -4.25
C ILE A 526 5.05 9.58 -4.49
N VAL A 527 5.84 9.25 -3.46
CA VAL A 527 7.31 9.21 -3.58
C VAL A 527 7.75 8.12 -4.54
N PHE A 528 7.27 6.88 -4.35
CA PHE A 528 7.68 5.76 -5.21
C PHE A 528 7.09 5.86 -6.61
N ALA A 529 5.89 6.44 -6.80
CA ALA A 529 5.35 6.73 -8.12
C ALA A 529 6.25 7.70 -8.91
N ARG A 530 6.72 8.78 -8.29
CA ARG A 530 7.63 9.74 -8.93
C ARG A 530 8.98 9.11 -9.26
N ARG A 531 9.52 8.29 -8.36
CA ARG A 531 10.78 7.57 -8.59
C ARG A 531 10.67 6.57 -9.74
N ALA A 532 9.54 5.87 -9.84
CA ALA A 532 9.26 4.96 -10.94
C ALA A 532 9.22 5.68 -12.29
N VAL A 533 8.63 6.89 -12.35
CA VAL A 533 8.66 7.69 -13.59
C VAL A 533 10.08 8.13 -13.93
N VAL A 534 10.89 8.54 -12.95
CA VAL A 534 12.31 8.91 -13.23
C VAL A 534 13.09 7.71 -13.77
N SER A 535 12.88 6.52 -13.22
CA SER A 535 13.52 5.31 -13.71
C SER A 535 13.09 4.98 -15.14
N VAL A 536 11.80 4.89 -15.40
CA VAL A 536 11.28 4.52 -16.71
C VAL A 536 11.62 5.57 -17.80
N ALA A 537 11.66 6.85 -17.45
CA ALA A 537 12.00 7.91 -18.41
C ALA A 537 13.44 7.77 -18.98
N ASN A 538 14.35 7.17 -18.22
CA ASN A 538 15.71 6.88 -18.68
C ASN A 538 15.76 5.72 -19.69
N GLU A 539 14.78 4.82 -19.67
CA GLU A 539 14.73 3.61 -20.50
C GLU A 539 13.62 3.66 -21.57
N ILE A 540 12.75 4.67 -21.57
CA ILE A 540 11.51 4.65 -22.35
C ILE A 540 11.73 4.44 -23.85
N ASP A 541 12.80 4.98 -24.41
CA ASP A 541 13.08 4.84 -25.83
C ASP A 541 13.55 3.41 -26.17
N ALA A 542 14.30 2.75 -25.27
CA ALA A 542 14.63 1.34 -25.40
C ALA A 542 13.38 0.47 -25.26
N LEU A 543 12.55 0.77 -24.27
CA LEU A 543 11.30 0.06 -24.04
C LEU A 543 10.33 0.21 -25.23
N ARG A 544 10.28 1.37 -25.88
CA ARG A 544 9.49 1.60 -27.10
C ARG A 544 10.00 0.79 -28.28
N ALA A 545 11.31 0.73 -28.45
CA ALA A 545 11.95 0.00 -29.55
C ALA A 545 11.79 -1.53 -29.45
N GLU A 546 11.70 -2.04 -28.23
CA GLU A 546 11.54 -3.47 -27.98
C GLU A 546 10.08 -3.95 -28.06
N LEU A 547 9.07 -3.05 -28.00
CA LEU A 547 7.70 -3.45 -28.24
C LEU A 547 7.60 -3.92 -29.69
N PRO A 548 7.01 -5.12 -29.93
CA PRO A 548 6.77 -5.57 -31.28
C PRO A 548 5.98 -4.50 -32.02
N SER A 549 6.43 -4.18 -33.24
CA SER A 549 5.69 -3.31 -34.14
C SER A 549 4.30 -3.88 -34.28
N LEU A 550 3.31 -3.20 -33.70
CA LEU A 550 1.88 -3.52 -33.87
C LEU A 550 1.41 -3.05 -35.27
N ASP A 551 2.30 -3.06 -36.26
CA ASP A 551 1.86 -2.86 -37.62
C ASP A 551 0.79 -3.91 -37.94
N VAL A 552 -0.24 -3.42 -38.57
CA VAL A 552 -1.49 -4.14 -38.85
C VAL A 552 -1.28 -5.50 -39.51
N ASP A 553 -0.06 -5.80 -39.95
CA ASP A 553 0.36 -6.94 -40.72
C ASP A 553 1.17 -8.01 -39.98
N ASP A 554 1.46 -7.83 -38.66
CA ASP A 554 2.02 -8.92 -37.86
C ASP A 554 0.93 -9.95 -37.49
N GLU A 555 0.77 -10.92 -38.38
CA GLU A 555 -0.25 -11.98 -38.28
C GLU A 555 -0.04 -12.88 -37.06
N ASP A 556 1.21 -13.05 -36.60
CA ASP A 556 1.54 -13.84 -35.42
C ASP A 556 1.14 -13.12 -34.12
N LEU A 557 1.40 -11.81 -34.04
CA LEU A 557 0.95 -11.00 -32.91
C LEU A 557 -0.58 -10.86 -32.88
N ARG A 558 -1.23 -10.68 -34.04
CA ARG A 558 -2.69 -10.72 -34.14
C ARG A 558 -3.24 -12.04 -33.64
N ARG A 559 -2.72 -13.17 -34.13
CA ARG A 559 -3.16 -14.49 -33.72
C ARG A 559 -2.98 -14.68 -32.22
N TRP A 560 -1.82 -14.30 -31.66
CA TRP A 560 -1.55 -14.38 -30.23
C TRP A 560 -2.50 -13.52 -29.38
N LEU A 561 -2.82 -12.29 -29.81
CA LEU A 561 -3.79 -11.41 -29.14
C LEU A 561 -5.22 -11.91 -29.33
N ASP A 562 -5.58 -12.38 -30.53
CA ASP A 562 -6.92 -12.88 -30.83
C ASP A 562 -7.20 -14.20 -30.09
N GLU A 563 -6.23 -15.10 -30.00
CA GLU A 563 -6.33 -16.33 -29.19
C GLU A 563 -6.57 -15.99 -27.69
N ARG A 564 -5.84 -15.02 -27.15
CA ARG A 564 -6.01 -14.60 -25.75
C ARG A 564 -7.28 -13.79 -25.52
N CYS A 565 -7.63 -12.91 -26.42
CA CYS A 565 -8.85 -12.12 -26.29
C CYS A 565 -10.12 -12.97 -26.50
N ASP A 566 -10.11 -13.92 -27.44
CA ASP A 566 -11.26 -14.76 -27.74
C ASP A 566 -11.50 -15.84 -26.67
N ASP A 567 -10.44 -16.30 -25.99
CA ASP A 567 -10.59 -17.22 -24.85
C ASP A 567 -11.22 -16.53 -23.62
N LEU A 568 -11.01 -15.22 -23.45
CA LEU A 568 -11.56 -14.44 -22.32
C LEU A 568 -12.96 -13.88 -22.58
N THR A 569 -13.34 -13.68 -23.86
CA THR A 569 -14.60 -13.06 -24.24
C THR A 569 -15.30 -13.82 -25.34
N ARG A 570 -15.96 -14.90 -25.03
CA ARG A 570 -17.10 -15.29 -25.87
C ARG A 570 -18.27 -14.39 -25.47
N GLY A 571 -18.52 -13.36 -26.27
CA GLY A 571 -19.43 -12.24 -25.97
C GLY A 571 -20.91 -12.58 -25.70
N ASP A 572 -21.26 -13.86 -25.62
CA ASP A 572 -22.59 -14.32 -25.23
C ASP A 572 -22.72 -14.59 -23.73
N VAL A 573 -21.60 -14.67 -22.99
CA VAL A 573 -21.59 -15.03 -21.57
C VAL A 573 -22.09 -13.89 -20.68
N LEU A 574 -21.71 -12.65 -21.00
CA LEU A 574 -22.13 -11.48 -20.22
C LEU A 574 -23.61 -11.10 -20.43
N ARG A 575 -24.23 -11.52 -21.54
CA ARG A 575 -25.66 -11.27 -21.83
C ARG A 575 -26.61 -12.25 -21.15
N ASN A 576 -26.12 -13.42 -20.73
CA ASN A 576 -26.95 -14.50 -20.16
C ASN A 576 -26.72 -14.61 -18.62
N PHE A 577 -26.11 -13.63 -17.97
CA PHE A 577 -25.92 -13.65 -16.54
C PHE A 577 -27.26 -13.53 -15.82
N THR A 578 -27.65 -14.61 -15.16
CA THR A 578 -28.87 -14.67 -14.35
C THR A 578 -28.56 -14.28 -12.89
N ALA A 579 -29.57 -13.85 -12.15
CA ALA A 579 -29.49 -13.57 -10.71
C ALA A 579 -28.91 -14.76 -9.88
N GLU A 580 -28.97 -15.96 -10.42
CA GLU A 580 -28.43 -17.18 -9.80
C GLU A 580 -26.91 -17.25 -9.90
N HIS A 581 -26.30 -16.71 -10.96
CA HIS A 581 -24.84 -16.59 -11.08
C HIS A 581 -24.30 -15.58 -10.07
N ASP A 582 -24.94 -14.42 -9.94
CA ASP A 582 -24.59 -13.37 -8.99
C ASP A 582 -24.64 -13.87 -7.53
N SER A 583 -25.50 -14.84 -7.19
CA SER A 583 -25.60 -15.37 -5.83
C SER A 583 -24.40 -16.24 -5.47
N TRP A 584 -23.90 -17.05 -6.39
CA TRP A 584 -22.78 -17.97 -6.15
C TRP A 584 -21.46 -17.22 -5.90
N GLU A 585 -21.12 -16.22 -6.73
CA GLU A 585 -19.91 -15.41 -6.56
C GLU A 585 -19.96 -14.62 -5.23
N ARG A 586 -21.14 -14.09 -4.88
CA ARG A 586 -21.32 -13.41 -3.59
C ARG A 586 -21.14 -14.35 -2.39
N ASP A 587 -21.71 -15.54 -2.46
CA ASP A 587 -21.63 -16.50 -1.37
C ASP A 587 -20.20 -17.06 -1.26
N THR A 588 -19.52 -17.30 -2.36
CA THR A 588 -18.11 -17.69 -2.39
C THR A 588 -17.22 -16.59 -1.81
N ARG A 589 -17.45 -15.31 -2.16
CA ARG A 589 -16.73 -14.16 -1.57
C ARG A 589 -16.94 -14.10 -0.05
N ARG A 590 -18.15 -14.30 0.44
CA ARG A 590 -18.45 -14.35 1.89
C ARG A 590 -17.72 -15.50 2.58
N GLU A 591 -17.66 -16.65 1.93
CA GLU A 591 -16.94 -17.80 2.48
C GLU A 591 -15.43 -17.54 2.57
N ILE A 592 -14.82 -16.93 1.55
CA ILE A 592 -13.42 -16.47 1.60
C ILE A 592 -13.23 -15.51 2.77
N GLN A 593 -14.06 -14.48 2.87
CA GLN A 593 -13.98 -13.47 3.93
C GLN A 593 -14.08 -14.08 5.33
N ARG A 594 -15.01 -15.00 5.52
CA ARG A 594 -15.18 -15.70 6.81
C ARG A 594 -13.97 -16.58 7.13
N THR A 595 -13.48 -17.32 6.15
CA THR A 595 -12.30 -18.19 6.28
C THR A 595 -11.07 -17.37 6.65
N MET A 596 -10.83 -16.25 5.95
CA MET A 596 -9.69 -15.37 6.21
C MET A 596 -9.80 -14.64 7.56
N TRP A 597 -11.00 -14.21 7.95
CA TRP A 597 -11.20 -13.59 9.28
C TRP A 597 -10.85 -14.56 10.42
N ASN A 598 -11.29 -15.79 10.33
CA ASN A 598 -11.06 -16.79 11.36
C ASN A 598 -9.60 -17.23 11.46
N ALA A 599 -8.89 -17.33 10.32
CA ALA A 599 -7.54 -17.92 10.29
C ALA A 599 -6.41 -16.88 10.17
N ALA A 600 -6.62 -15.78 9.45
CA ALA A 600 -5.63 -14.74 9.19
C ALA A 600 -6.06 -13.37 9.74
N GLY A 601 -7.00 -13.35 10.68
CA GLY A 601 -7.45 -12.15 11.39
C GLY A 601 -6.39 -11.62 12.37
N ILE A 602 -6.88 -11.05 13.47
CA ILE A 602 -6.02 -10.34 14.44
C ILE A 602 -5.19 -11.31 15.28
N VAL A 603 -5.77 -12.45 15.70
CA VAL A 603 -5.09 -13.50 16.47
C VAL A 603 -5.18 -14.81 15.67
N ARG A 604 -4.05 -15.47 15.48
CA ARG A 604 -3.89 -16.59 14.55
C ARG A 604 -3.38 -17.84 15.25
N THR A 605 -3.64 -19.02 14.66
CA THR A 605 -3.00 -20.28 15.01
C THR A 605 -2.56 -21.02 13.75
N THR A 606 -1.48 -21.78 13.84
CA THR A 606 -0.97 -22.59 12.72
C THR A 606 -2.04 -23.54 12.18
N ALA A 607 -2.75 -24.22 13.09
CA ALA A 607 -3.78 -25.19 12.73
C ALA A 607 -4.95 -24.55 11.94
N GLU A 608 -5.44 -23.38 12.38
CA GLU A 608 -6.51 -22.67 11.67
C GLU A 608 -6.02 -22.16 10.30
N MET A 609 -4.79 -21.68 10.20
CA MET A 609 -4.20 -21.22 8.92
C MET A 609 -4.05 -22.39 7.92
N GLU A 610 -3.62 -23.57 8.37
CA GLU A 610 -3.50 -24.76 7.52
C GLU A 610 -4.88 -25.22 6.99
N VAL A 611 -5.89 -25.27 7.85
CA VAL A 611 -7.27 -25.62 7.46
C VAL A 611 -7.82 -24.58 6.47
N ALA A 612 -7.60 -23.31 6.73
CA ALA A 612 -8.03 -22.24 5.84
C ALA A 612 -7.36 -22.33 4.46
N LEU A 613 -6.06 -22.64 4.40
CA LEU A 613 -5.33 -22.83 3.15
C LEU A 613 -5.96 -23.96 2.30
N LEU A 614 -6.32 -25.08 2.92
CA LEU A 614 -7.01 -26.15 2.23
C LEU A 614 -8.39 -25.71 1.73
N LYS A 615 -9.12 -24.94 2.54
CA LYS A 615 -10.45 -24.42 2.16
C LYS A 615 -10.38 -23.44 0.99
N LEU A 616 -9.39 -22.52 0.98
CA LEU A 616 -9.20 -21.61 -0.17
C LEU A 616 -8.89 -22.39 -1.46
N ARG A 617 -8.09 -23.45 -1.39
CA ARG A 617 -7.79 -24.31 -2.54
C ARG A 617 -8.99 -25.07 -3.05
N GLU A 618 -9.86 -25.54 -2.15
CA GLU A 618 -11.16 -26.14 -2.52
C GLU A 618 -12.05 -25.14 -3.28
N LEU A 619 -12.18 -23.92 -2.74
CA LEU A 619 -12.95 -22.85 -3.38
C LEU A 619 -12.35 -22.45 -4.74
N ALA A 620 -11.04 -22.50 -4.87
CA ALA A 620 -10.33 -22.25 -6.10
C ALA A 620 -10.69 -23.27 -7.20
N THR A 621 -10.69 -24.55 -6.83
CA THR A 621 -11.10 -25.63 -7.75
C THR A 621 -12.56 -25.43 -8.19
N ALA A 622 -13.45 -25.07 -7.26
CA ALA A 622 -14.84 -24.76 -7.59
C ALA A 622 -14.99 -23.56 -8.55
N CYS A 623 -14.12 -22.53 -8.43
CA CYS A 623 -14.08 -21.42 -9.39
C CYS A 623 -13.65 -21.88 -10.80
N GLU A 624 -12.65 -22.78 -10.89
CA GLU A 624 -12.18 -23.33 -12.18
C GLU A 624 -13.25 -24.19 -12.85
N GLU A 625 -13.95 -25.02 -12.08
CA GLU A 625 -15.09 -25.79 -12.55
C GLU A 625 -16.21 -24.85 -13.04
N ARG A 626 -16.52 -23.82 -12.26
CA ARG A 626 -17.51 -22.79 -12.63
C ARG A 626 -17.14 -22.14 -13.95
N LEU A 627 -15.89 -21.72 -14.11
CA LEU A 627 -15.39 -21.12 -15.34
C LEU A 627 -15.55 -22.04 -16.56
N SER A 628 -15.29 -23.34 -16.39
CA SER A 628 -15.45 -24.33 -17.46
C SER A 628 -16.91 -24.45 -17.95
N VAL A 629 -17.86 -24.25 -17.04
CA VAL A 629 -19.32 -24.29 -17.35
C VAL A 629 -19.79 -22.97 -17.96
N THR A 630 -19.40 -21.85 -17.42
CA THR A 630 -19.83 -20.52 -17.89
C THR A 630 -19.16 -20.10 -19.20
N LYS A 631 -18.04 -20.73 -19.56
CA LYS A 631 -17.26 -20.45 -20.78
C LYS A 631 -16.82 -18.99 -20.94
N GLY A 632 -16.65 -18.28 -19.82
CA GLY A 632 -16.19 -16.90 -19.80
C GLY A 632 -16.12 -16.32 -18.39
N TYR A 633 -15.36 -15.24 -18.24
CA TYR A 633 -15.18 -14.53 -16.97
C TYR A 633 -16.23 -13.43 -16.81
N THR A 634 -16.74 -13.32 -15.58
CA THR A 634 -17.34 -12.07 -15.11
C THR A 634 -16.32 -11.33 -14.26
N MET A 635 -16.50 -10.03 -14.10
CA MET A 635 -15.69 -9.26 -13.17
C MET A 635 -15.77 -9.83 -11.74
N GLN A 636 -16.97 -10.21 -11.29
CA GLN A 636 -17.20 -10.80 -9.96
C GLN A 636 -16.44 -12.12 -9.77
N LEU A 637 -16.46 -13.01 -10.76
CA LEU A 637 -15.70 -14.25 -10.71
C LEU A 637 -14.19 -14.00 -10.70
N ALA A 638 -13.71 -13.06 -11.53
CA ALA A 638 -12.31 -12.68 -11.57
C ALA A 638 -11.84 -12.06 -10.24
N GLU A 639 -12.66 -11.21 -9.61
CA GLU A 639 -12.37 -10.68 -8.28
C GLU A 639 -12.31 -11.78 -7.21
N VAL A 640 -13.25 -12.74 -7.24
CA VAL A 640 -13.24 -13.89 -6.33
C VAL A 640 -11.95 -14.70 -6.50
N MET A 641 -11.52 -14.95 -7.75
CA MET A 641 -10.27 -15.66 -8.01
C MET A 641 -9.04 -14.88 -7.53
N ASN A 642 -9.01 -13.55 -7.72
CA ASN A 642 -7.93 -12.69 -7.21
C ASN A 642 -7.89 -12.67 -5.68
N LEU A 643 -9.04 -12.66 -5.01
CA LEU A 643 -9.13 -12.79 -3.54
C LEU A 643 -8.58 -14.14 -3.07
N LEU A 644 -8.87 -15.23 -3.79
CA LEU A 644 -8.32 -16.55 -3.46
C LEU A 644 -6.79 -16.59 -3.62
N ASP A 645 -6.25 -16.02 -4.69
CA ASP A 645 -4.80 -15.91 -4.89
C ASP A 645 -4.14 -15.08 -3.77
N ALA A 646 -4.67 -13.90 -3.46
CA ALA A 646 -4.15 -13.03 -2.41
C ALA A 646 -4.27 -13.66 -1.01
N GLY A 647 -5.38 -14.35 -0.73
CA GLY A 647 -5.60 -15.05 0.53
C GLY A 647 -4.65 -16.23 0.73
N GLU A 648 -4.41 -17.03 -0.32
CA GLU A 648 -3.43 -18.12 -0.28
C GLU A 648 -2.01 -17.58 -0.02
N LEU A 649 -1.60 -16.51 -0.71
CA LEU A 649 -0.31 -15.87 -0.49
C LEU A 649 -0.16 -15.36 0.94
N MET A 650 -1.20 -14.75 1.50
CA MET A 650 -1.21 -14.28 2.89
C MET A 650 -1.04 -15.44 3.88
N LEU A 651 -1.78 -16.53 3.72
CA LEU A 651 -1.67 -17.70 4.59
C LEU A 651 -0.31 -18.38 4.46
N ARG A 652 0.23 -18.50 3.25
CA ARG A 652 1.57 -19.07 3.03
C ARG A 652 2.66 -18.25 3.72
N CYS A 653 2.66 -16.93 3.57
CA CYS A 653 3.59 -16.05 4.27
C CYS A 653 3.41 -16.15 5.80
N ALA A 654 2.19 -16.16 6.29
CA ALA A 654 1.88 -16.30 7.72
C ALA A 654 2.37 -17.63 8.30
N LEU A 655 2.21 -18.74 7.56
CA LEU A 655 2.71 -20.07 7.96
C LEU A 655 4.25 -20.17 7.91
N MET A 656 4.92 -19.36 7.09
CA MET A 656 6.38 -19.32 7.04
C MET A 656 6.97 -18.59 8.26
N ARG A 657 6.28 -17.58 8.82
CA ARG A 657 6.76 -16.79 9.95
C ARG A 657 6.55 -17.51 11.27
N LYS A 658 7.63 -17.80 11.99
CA LYS A 658 7.62 -18.53 13.27
C LYS A 658 7.91 -17.60 14.45
N GLU A 659 7.27 -16.42 14.45
CA GLU A 659 7.33 -15.42 15.50
C GLU A 659 6.03 -14.60 15.50
N SER A 660 5.80 -13.79 16.54
CA SER A 660 4.82 -12.72 16.55
C SER A 660 5.54 -11.37 16.46
N ARG A 661 5.22 -10.57 15.42
CA ARG A 661 5.81 -9.25 15.19
C ARG A 661 4.79 -8.33 14.52
N GLY A 662 4.56 -7.15 15.13
CA GLY A 662 3.61 -6.17 14.58
C GLY A 662 2.22 -6.76 14.34
N LEU A 663 1.80 -6.75 13.08
CA LEU A 663 0.46 -7.19 12.65
C LEU A 663 0.29 -8.72 12.57
N HIS A 664 1.37 -9.48 12.57
CA HIS A 664 1.30 -10.93 12.65
C HIS A 664 1.45 -11.38 14.09
N TYR A 665 0.33 -11.78 14.72
CA TYR A 665 0.30 -12.33 16.05
C TYR A 665 -0.27 -13.74 16.04
N THR A 666 0.53 -14.71 16.49
CA THR A 666 0.13 -16.13 16.57
C THR A 666 0.33 -16.71 17.97
N LEU A 667 -0.64 -17.49 18.42
CA LEU A 667 -0.58 -18.13 19.73
C LEU A 667 0.49 -19.23 19.81
N ASP A 668 0.89 -19.81 18.66
CA ASP A 668 1.90 -20.87 18.60
C ASP A 668 3.34 -20.33 18.75
N TYR A 669 3.55 -19.06 18.38
CA TYR A 669 4.85 -18.38 18.46
C TYR A 669 4.65 -16.95 18.96
N PRO A 670 4.31 -16.74 20.27
CA PRO A 670 3.87 -15.43 20.77
C PRO A 670 4.98 -14.38 20.87
N GLU A 671 6.24 -14.79 20.83
CA GLU A 671 7.41 -13.90 20.99
C GLU A 671 7.98 -13.47 19.64
N ALA A 672 8.59 -12.27 19.63
CA ALA A 672 9.40 -11.82 18.50
C ALA A 672 10.79 -12.46 18.54
N VAL A 673 11.30 -12.96 17.42
CA VAL A 673 12.55 -13.69 17.31
C VAL A 673 13.52 -12.93 16.39
N ASP A 674 14.72 -12.58 16.86
CA ASP A 674 15.68 -11.80 16.08
C ASP A 674 16.14 -12.52 14.79
N ASP A 675 16.26 -13.83 14.80
CA ASP A 675 16.62 -14.62 13.61
C ASP A 675 15.51 -14.63 12.54
N GLU A 676 14.26 -14.37 12.92
CA GLU A 676 13.09 -14.25 12.04
C GLU A 676 12.85 -12.81 11.56
N LYS A 677 13.66 -11.84 11.98
CA LYS A 677 13.61 -10.44 11.55
C LYS A 677 14.08 -10.29 10.10
N LYS A 678 13.31 -10.85 9.19
CA LYS A 678 13.54 -10.84 7.74
C LYS A 678 12.20 -10.88 7.00
N PRO A 679 12.08 -10.27 5.82
CA PRO A 679 10.86 -10.37 5.03
C PRO A 679 10.60 -11.82 4.58
N THR A 680 9.33 -12.17 4.47
CA THR A 680 8.88 -13.40 3.79
C THR A 680 8.78 -13.11 2.30
N PHE A 681 9.20 -14.05 1.45
CA PHE A 681 9.11 -13.94 0.00
C PHE A 681 8.47 -15.18 -0.61
N ILE A 682 7.61 -14.98 -1.60
CA ILE A 682 7.10 -16.01 -2.49
C ILE A 682 7.43 -15.60 -3.92
N ALA A 683 8.33 -16.37 -4.56
CA ALA A 683 8.86 -16.10 -5.89
C ALA A 683 8.55 -17.21 -6.91
N ASP A 684 7.95 -18.31 -6.48
CA ASP A 684 7.75 -19.54 -7.26
C ASP A 684 6.51 -19.54 -8.16
N GLY A 685 5.99 -18.34 -8.44
CA GLY A 685 4.82 -18.16 -9.28
C GLY A 685 3.50 -18.42 -8.55
N ALA A 686 2.40 -18.12 -9.23
CA ALA A 686 1.07 -18.35 -8.72
C ALA A 686 0.83 -19.85 -8.50
N THR A 687 0.09 -20.16 -7.47
CA THR A 687 -0.45 -21.51 -7.22
C THR A 687 -1.38 -21.96 -8.32
N ARG A 688 -1.79 -21.05 -9.21
CA ARG A 688 -2.60 -21.30 -10.38
C ARG A 688 -1.89 -20.87 -11.65
N PRO A 689 -2.07 -21.61 -12.75
CA PRO A 689 -1.66 -21.14 -14.07
C PRO A 689 -2.38 -19.84 -14.40
N SER A 690 -1.72 -18.98 -15.19
CA SER A 690 -2.33 -17.79 -15.78
C SER A 690 -3.73 -18.13 -16.32
N LEU A 691 -4.71 -17.26 -16.09
CA LEU A 691 -6.09 -17.38 -16.59
C LEU A 691 -6.17 -17.63 -18.11
N THR A 692 -5.06 -17.37 -18.83
CA THR A 692 -4.91 -17.54 -20.27
C THR A 692 -4.30 -18.88 -20.68
N ARG A 693 -3.87 -19.75 -19.75
CA ARG A 693 -3.38 -21.10 -20.12
C ARG A 693 -4.54 -22.08 -20.16
N ARG A 694 -4.87 -22.58 -21.36
CA ARG A 694 -5.61 -23.84 -21.48
C ARG A 694 -4.79 -24.96 -20.84
N PRO A 695 -5.41 -25.87 -20.07
CA PRO A 695 -4.77 -27.16 -19.79
C PRO A 695 -4.37 -27.79 -21.13
N ALA A 696 -3.13 -28.30 -21.21
CA ALA A 696 -2.72 -29.06 -22.38
C ALA A 696 -3.79 -30.14 -22.65
N PRO A 697 -4.22 -30.34 -23.91
CA PRO A 697 -5.13 -31.42 -24.22
C PRO A 697 -4.54 -32.72 -23.69
N ALA A 698 -5.35 -33.51 -22.99
CA ALA A 698 -4.94 -34.83 -22.51
C ALA A 698 -4.35 -35.62 -23.69
N PRO A 699 -3.21 -36.31 -23.50
CA PRO A 699 -2.65 -37.13 -24.56
C PRO A 699 -3.71 -38.13 -25.01
N ARG A 700 -3.97 -38.16 -26.35
CA ARG A 700 -4.92 -39.08 -26.98
C ARG A 700 -4.44 -40.52 -26.87
#